data_436301e10d0a5002e2d6e604e7fe5c4a
#
_entry.id   436301e10d0a5002e2d6e604e7fe5c4a
#
_cell.length_a   1.000
_cell.length_b   1.000
_cell.length_c   1.000
_cell.angle_alpha   90.00
_cell.angle_beta   90.00
_cell.angle_gamma   90.00
#
_symmetry.space_group_name_H-M   'P 1'
#
loop_
_entity.id
_entity.type
_entity.pdbx_description
1 polymer ?
#
loop_
_entity_poly.entity_id
_entity_poly.type
_entity_poly.pdbx_seq_one_letter_code
_entity_poly.pdbx_strand_id
1 'polypeptide(L)'
;MSYIKFEKAQIVNLEFSLSREVIRANRAGSYSATTIVGCNTRKYHGLLVCPIDAFGGERHVLLSSIDTTIVNQDKSFNIGIRKYRGDYYSPKGHKYIEELGMEIIPSRIFRVGGVKLKHERLLVHYEEQYLSRYTILEASEPMKIQIRPFLAFRNIHELTHANLAANTKVEFIPNGIKMKLYEGFPYLHMQFSRKPEFVHVPDWYRGVEYIEEQKRGYDYSEDLFTPGFFELEAGEGDVIVFSASTREEKPSGFKSKFTKTVSGKIPRSNFSNCLKNAAQQFIERRQGKTLIIAGYPWFGSWGRDTFIALPGLATARPDKKLQLYRDVLDTQIGSMKDGLFPNMGNPDNPAFNSVDAPLWFFWAVQHYLENGGSDAWERYGNAMKSVLNAYRAGTGFNIGMRENGLIYADAPGKSLTWMDAVVNGVPVTPRNGYAVEINALWYNAVCFTLDLARKAKDRKFVKEYEALPELIKQSFHEVFCDHAKGLLADYVNDEEGKNYSVRPNMLIAVSLPYSMLSKDQMKRVLDIADKELLTPRGLRTLSPGNPLYKGTYGGSQEERDMAYHNGTVWPWLLGPFCEGWLKVYDHQGVARVKKLLLGFEEVMSEHGVSTISEIHDGDPPHAPNGTISQAWSVGEILRIMDLLENKY
;
A
#
# COMPACT_ATOMS: atom_id res chain seq x y z
N MET A 1 1.96 15.54 23.86
CA MET A 1 0.78 14.67 23.66
C MET A 1 1.01 13.86 22.39
N SER A 2 0.60 12.58 22.34
CA SER A 2 0.68 11.78 21.12
C SER A 2 -0.23 12.36 20.05
N TYR A 3 0.22 12.46 18.79
CA TYR A 3 -0.55 12.97 17.66
C TYR A 3 -1.74 12.05 17.34
N ILE A 4 -1.52 10.73 17.36
CA ILE A 4 -2.61 9.75 17.22
C ILE A 4 -2.95 9.21 18.60
N LYS A 5 -4.18 9.45 19.04
CA LYS A 5 -4.67 9.10 20.36
C LYS A 5 -6.06 8.49 20.28
N PHE A 6 -6.28 7.43 21.05
CA PHE A 6 -7.56 6.78 21.17
C PHE A 6 -7.99 6.76 22.63
N GLU A 7 -9.19 7.19 22.91
CA GLU A 7 -9.76 7.19 24.25
C GLU A 7 -10.27 5.80 24.65
N LYS A 8 -10.29 5.51 25.95
CA LYS A 8 -10.74 4.21 26.46
C LYS A 8 -12.15 3.83 25.97
N ALA A 9 -13.08 4.78 25.93
CA ALA A 9 -14.42 4.56 25.41
C ALA A 9 -14.42 4.09 23.95
N GLN A 10 -13.55 4.66 23.12
CA GLN A 10 -13.36 4.27 21.71
C GLN A 10 -12.75 2.87 21.61
N ILE A 11 -11.74 2.55 22.45
CA ILE A 11 -11.04 1.25 22.42
C ILE A 11 -11.99 0.12 22.81
N VAL A 12 -12.86 0.33 23.80
CA VAL A 12 -13.81 -0.68 24.28
C VAL A 12 -14.96 -0.92 23.27
N ASN A 13 -15.27 0.07 22.45
CA ASN A 13 -16.24 -0.07 21.37
C ASN A 13 -15.62 -0.92 20.24
N LEU A 14 -16.13 -2.15 20.03
CA LEU A 14 -15.59 -3.08 19.03
C LEU A 14 -15.82 -2.61 17.60
N GLU A 15 -16.93 -1.99 17.28
CA GLU A 15 -17.17 -1.42 15.95
C GLU A 15 -16.09 -0.40 15.58
N PHE A 16 -15.79 0.49 16.52
CA PHE A 16 -14.70 1.46 16.36
C PHE A 16 -13.32 0.78 16.27
N SER A 17 -13.02 -0.14 17.18
CA SER A 17 -11.67 -0.73 17.32
C SER A 17 -11.34 -1.73 16.22
N LEU A 18 -12.32 -2.46 15.70
CA LEU A 18 -12.14 -3.48 14.66
C LEU A 18 -12.02 -2.87 13.26
N SER A 19 -12.55 -1.67 13.05
CA SER A 19 -12.39 -0.93 11.79
C SER A 19 -11.06 -0.18 11.65
N ARG A 20 -10.20 -0.23 12.67
CA ARG A 20 -8.89 0.45 12.70
C ARG A 20 -7.76 -0.56 12.70
N GLU A 21 -7.03 -0.59 11.60
CA GLU A 21 -5.98 -1.58 11.34
C GLU A 21 -4.59 -0.96 11.42
N VAL A 22 -3.63 -1.74 11.85
CA VAL A 22 -2.22 -1.33 11.99
C VAL A 22 -1.36 -2.26 11.17
N ILE A 23 -0.60 -1.71 10.24
CA ILE A 23 0.38 -2.44 9.42
C ILE A 23 1.80 -2.00 9.75
N ARG A 24 2.73 -2.94 9.75
CA ARG A 24 4.19 -2.70 9.88
C ARG A 24 4.93 -3.67 8.97
N ALA A 25 5.73 -3.14 8.05
CA ALA A 25 6.59 -3.93 7.17
C ALA A 25 8.04 -3.93 7.67
N ASN A 26 8.76 -5.03 7.41
CA ASN A 26 10.19 -5.15 7.72
C ASN A 26 11.09 -4.63 6.59
N ARG A 27 10.53 -4.21 5.45
CA ARG A 27 11.22 -3.76 4.22
C ARG A 27 12.01 -4.86 3.50
N ALA A 28 11.75 -6.12 3.79
CA ALA A 28 12.30 -7.29 3.10
C ALA A 28 11.21 -8.30 2.68
N GLY A 29 9.96 -7.81 2.56
CA GLY A 29 8.80 -8.59 2.11
C GLY A 29 7.87 -9.04 3.22
N SER A 30 8.33 -9.10 4.48
CA SER A 30 7.48 -9.50 5.60
C SER A 30 6.71 -8.32 6.18
N TYR A 31 5.51 -8.61 6.71
CA TYR A 31 4.70 -7.62 7.43
C TYR A 31 4.03 -8.22 8.68
N SER A 32 3.57 -7.33 9.55
CA SER A 32 2.68 -7.61 10.68
C SER A 32 1.46 -6.71 10.57
N ALA A 33 0.27 -7.29 10.58
CA ALA A 33 -0.99 -6.55 10.51
C ALA A 33 -2.03 -7.12 11.46
N THR A 34 -2.80 -6.25 12.12
CA THR A 34 -3.94 -6.58 12.96
C THR A 34 -4.67 -5.30 13.34
N THR A 35 -5.80 -5.38 14.04
CA THR A 35 -6.50 -4.18 14.54
C THR A 35 -5.80 -3.53 15.74
N ILE A 36 -6.22 -2.32 16.09
CA ILE A 36 -5.67 -1.59 17.25
C ILE A 36 -5.84 -2.35 18.57
N VAL A 37 -6.85 -3.20 18.69
CA VAL A 37 -7.07 -4.07 19.88
C VAL A 37 -6.43 -5.46 19.74
N GLY A 38 -5.95 -5.84 18.55
CA GLY A 38 -5.27 -7.12 18.29
C GLY A 38 -6.19 -8.27 17.91
N CYS A 39 -7.45 -7.98 17.58
CA CYS A 39 -8.36 -8.92 16.95
C CYS A 39 -8.10 -8.94 15.44
N ASN A 40 -7.82 -10.08 14.87
CA ASN A 40 -7.69 -10.21 13.43
C ASN A 40 -9.09 -10.18 12.79
N THR A 41 -9.28 -9.29 11.81
CA THR A 41 -10.54 -9.10 11.09
C THR A 41 -10.43 -9.51 9.63
N ARG A 42 -9.22 -9.79 9.15
CA ARG A 42 -8.92 -10.23 7.78
C ARG A 42 -8.08 -11.50 7.78
N LYS A 43 -8.25 -12.34 6.78
CA LYS A 43 -7.34 -13.49 6.53
C LYS A 43 -5.89 -13.05 6.30
N TYR A 44 -5.68 -11.82 5.85
CA TYR A 44 -4.36 -11.19 5.64
C TYR A 44 -3.68 -10.74 6.95
N HIS A 45 -4.39 -10.73 8.08
CA HIS A 45 -3.80 -10.38 9.36
C HIS A 45 -2.91 -11.48 9.91
N GLY A 46 -1.80 -11.07 10.51
CA GLY A 46 -0.85 -11.93 11.18
C GLY A 46 0.24 -11.10 11.86
N LEU A 47 0.84 -11.63 12.91
CA LEU A 47 1.96 -10.99 13.61
C LEU A 47 3.29 -11.20 12.90
N LEU A 48 3.44 -12.35 12.20
CA LEU A 48 4.57 -12.63 11.32
C LEU A 48 4.06 -13.24 10.02
N VAL A 49 4.06 -12.44 8.96
CA VAL A 49 3.71 -12.82 7.60
C VAL A 49 4.95 -12.65 6.74
N CYS A 50 5.45 -13.75 6.16
CA CYS A 50 6.73 -13.78 5.46
C CYS A 50 6.59 -14.28 4.03
N PRO A 51 7.42 -13.77 3.10
CA PRO A 51 7.61 -14.42 1.81
C PRO A 51 8.38 -15.74 2.00
N ILE A 52 7.93 -16.80 1.35
CA ILE A 52 8.56 -18.13 1.43
C ILE A 52 9.15 -18.50 0.06
N ASP A 53 10.48 -18.59 -0.04
CA ASP A 53 11.17 -18.85 -1.31
C ASP A 53 10.76 -20.19 -1.93
N ALA A 54 10.52 -21.22 -1.11
CA ALA A 54 10.06 -22.53 -1.58
C ALA A 54 8.68 -22.48 -2.27
N PHE A 55 7.92 -21.41 -2.06
CA PHE A 55 6.62 -21.17 -2.68
C PHE A 55 6.64 -19.92 -3.58
N GLY A 56 7.69 -19.76 -4.37
CA GLY A 56 7.81 -18.66 -5.35
C GLY A 56 7.91 -17.26 -4.71
N GLY A 57 8.26 -17.17 -3.43
CA GLY A 57 8.33 -15.88 -2.72
C GLY A 57 6.98 -15.30 -2.33
N GLU A 58 5.89 -16.05 -2.45
CA GLU A 58 4.57 -15.63 -1.99
C GLU A 58 4.52 -15.49 -0.47
N ARG A 59 3.66 -14.57 0.01
CA ARG A 59 3.54 -14.28 1.45
C ARG A 59 2.66 -15.32 2.14
N HIS A 60 3.13 -15.79 3.31
CA HIS A 60 2.45 -16.78 4.13
C HIS A 60 2.34 -16.32 5.57
N VAL A 61 1.20 -16.56 6.20
CA VAL A 61 0.99 -16.30 7.63
C VAL A 61 1.59 -17.46 8.42
N LEU A 62 2.66 -17.20 9.17
CA LEU A 62 3.27 -18.18 10.08
C LEU A 62 2.68 -18.05 11.49
N LEU A 63 2.82 -16.86 12.10
CA LEU A 63 2.23 -16.53 13.40
C LEU A 63 1.03 -15.61 13.20
N SER A 64 -0.17 -16.12 13.42
CA SER A 64 -1.41 -15.37 13.26
C SER A 64 -1.64 -14.39 14.42
N SER A 65 -1.64 -14.91 15.65
CA SER A 65 -1.90 -14.11 16.86
C SER A 65 -1.24 -14.73 18.09
N ILE A 66 -1.29 -13.99 19.20
CA ILE A 66 -0.79 -14.44 20.52
C ILE A 66 -1.84 -14.11 21.57
N ASP A 67 -2.19 -15.08 22.41
CA ASP A 67 -2.84 -14.80 23.69
C ASP A 67 -1.82 -14.60 24.79
N THR A 68 -2.05 -13.59 25.58
CA THR A 68 -1.32 -13.33 26.80
C THR A 68 -2.28 -13.45 27.97
N THR A 69 -1.98 -14.31 28.94
CA THR A 69 -2.75 -14.46 30.17
C THR A 69 -1.89 -14.03 31.37
N ILE A 70 -2.43 -13.13 32.15
CA ILE A 70 -1.86 -12.73 33.45
C ILE A 70 -2.48 -13.62 34.50
N VAL A 71 -1.66 -14.35 35.26
CA VAL A 71 -2.09 -15.17 36.39
C VAL A 71 -1.59 -14.52 37.65
N ASN A 72 -2.52 -14.04 38.50
CA ASN A 72 -2.21 -13.39 39.77
C ASN A 72 -3.17 -13.91 40.86
N GLN A 73 -2.65 -14.41 41.95
CA GLN A 73 -3.42 -14.96 43.08
C GLN A 73 -4.49 -15.98 42.60
N ASP A 74 -4.10 -17.00 41.84
CA ASP A 74 -4.96 -18.05 41.29
C ASP A 74 -6.06 -17.59 40.33
N LYS A 75 -6.08 -16.29 39.96
CA LYS A 75 -6.98 -15.73 38.97
C LYS A 75 -6.27 -15.53 37.65
N SER A 76 -6.90 -15.95 36.57
CA SER A 76 -6.39 -15.86 35.20
C SER A 76 -7.14 -14.80 34.41
N PHE A 77 -6.40 -13.87 33.79
CA PHE A 77 -6.92 -12.78 33.00
C PHE A 77 -6.30 -12.82 31.61
N ASN A 78 -7.04 -13.30 30.63
CA ASN A 78 -6.59 -13.32 29.24
C ASN A 78 -6.84 -11.95 28.58
N ILE A 79 -5.79 -11.31 28.08
CA ILE A 79 -5.81 -9.99 27.45
C ILE A 79 -5.88 -10.05 25.90
N GLY A 80 -6.08 -11.24 25.32
CA GLY A 80 -6.34 -11.45 23.90
C GLY A 80 -7.78 -11.13 23.49
N ILE A 81 -8.05 -11.19 22.18
CA ILE A 81 -9.39 -11.08 21.61
C ILE A 81 -9.43 -11.77 20.24
N ARG A 82 -10.46 -12.58 19.99
CA ARG A 82 -10.80 -13.19 18.70
C ARG A 82 -12.32 -13.24 18.52
N LYS A 83 -12.76 -13.17 17.26
CA LYS A 83 -14.15 -13.39 16.89
C LYS A 83 -14.38 -14.87 16.57
N TYR A 84 -15.47 -15.40 17.05
CA TYR A 84 -15.99 -16.73 16.74
C TYR A 84 -17.41 -16.64 16.16
N ARG A 85 -17.95 -17.74 15.72
CA ARG A 85 -19.30 -17.84 15.15
C ARG A 85 -20.36 -17.21 16.05
N GLY A 86 -21.34 -16.52 15.45
CA GLY A 86 -22.47 -15.91 16.18
C GLY A 86 -22.12 -14.60 16.89
N ASP A 87 -21.21 -13.79 16.34
CA ASP A 87 -20.73 -12.53 16.92
C ASP A 87 -20.15 -12.65 18.33
N TYR A 88 -19.65 -13.84 18.64
CA TYR A 88 -19.05 -14.12 19.92
C TYR A 88 -17.56 -13.78 19.91
N TYR A 89 -17.16 -12.88 20.82
CA TYR A 89 -15.77 -12.49 21.01
C TYR A 89 -15.22 -13.11 22.31
N SER A 90 -14.14 -13.86 22.20
CA SER A 90 -13.47 -14.50 23.34
C SER A 90 -11.97 -14.67 23.06
N PRO A 91 -11.11 -14.39 24.04
CA PRO A 91 -11.39 -13.61 25.27
C PRO A 91 -11.84 -12.16 24.97
N LYS A 92 -12.08 -11.35 25.99
CA LYS A 92 -12.51 -9.95 25.87
C LYS A 92 -11.44 -8.99 26.42
N GLY A 93 -10.18 -9.25 26.11
CA GLY A 93 -9.04 -8.51 26.66
C GLY A 93 -8.96 -7.04 26.31
N HIS A 94 -9.62 -6.61 25.22
CA HIS A 94 -9.74 -5.19 24.85
C HIS A 94 -10.33 -4.32 25.99
N LYS A 95 -11.17 -4.88 26.86
CA LYS A 95 -11.75 -4.17 28.01
C LYS A 95 -10.72 -3.77 29.07
N TYR A 96 -9.57 -4.45 29.11
CA TYR A 96 -8.49 -4.18 30.04
C TYR A 96 -7.49 -3.14 29.54
N ILE A 97 -7.59 -2.69 28.27
CA ILE A 97 -6.72 -1.67 27.71
C ILE A 97 -7.04 -0.33 28.37
N GLU A 98 -6.08 0.26 29.06
CA GLU A 98 -6.16 1.59 29.68
C GLU A 98 -5.68 2.68 28.72
N GLU A 99 -4.58 2.40 27.99
CA GLU A 99 -3.98 3.33 27.05
C GLU A 99 -3.52 2.60 25.77
N LEU A 100 -3.62 3.30 24.65
CA LEU A 100 -3.12 2.84 23.36
C LEU A 100 -2.23 3.92 22.75
N GLY A 101 -0.94 3.61 22.57
CA GLY A 101 0.06 4.49 21.99
C GLY A 101 0.45 4.06 20.59
N MET A 102 0.65 5.05 19.69
CA MET A 102 1.04 4.82 18.29
C MET A 102 2.24 5.68 17.86
N GLU A 103 2.86 6.41 18.78
CA GLU A 103 3.85 7.43 18.43
C GLU A 103 5.08 6.86 17.70
N ILE A 104 5.77 5.89 18.28
CA ILE A 104 6.93 5.25 17.65
C ILE A 104 6.57 3.85 17.14
N ILE A 105 6.02 3.03 18.02
CA ILE A 105 5.53 1.68 17.74
C ILE A 105 4.18 1.46 18.42
N PRO A 106 3.35 0.50 17.97
CA PRO A 106 2.12 0.16 18.66
C PRO A 106 2.41 -0.29 20.08
N SER A 107 1.82 0.37 21.06
CA SER A 107 1.93 0.01 22.47
C SER A 107 0.55 0.04 23.14
N ARG A 108 0.29 -0.91 24.04
CA ARG A 108 -0.93 -0.99 24.83
C ARG A 108 -0.56 -1.10 26.30
N ILE A 109 -1.24 -0.36 27.13
CA ILE A 109 -1.16 -0.51 28.59
C ILE A 109 -2.44 -1.18 29.05
N PHE A 110 -2.28 -2.34 29.67
CA PHE A 110 -3.39 -3.09 30.26
C PHE A 110 -3.39 -2.92 31.78
N ARG A 111 -4.57 -2.79 32.37
CA ARG A 111 -4.77 -2.83 33.81
C ARG A 111 -5.78 -3.89 34.16
N VAL A 112 -5.35 -4.93 34.84
CA VAL A 112 -6.19 -6.07 35.21
C VAL A 112 -5.61 -6.84 36.40
N GLY A 113 -6.45 -7.29 37.32
CA GLY A 113 -6.05 -8.16 38.42
C GLY A 113 -4.95 -7.58 39.32
N GLY A 114 -4.92 -6.27 39.53
CA GLY A 114 -3.86 -5.59 40.33
C GLY A 114 -2.53 -5.40 39.58
N VAL A 115 -2.48 -5.76 38.28
CA VAL A 115 -1.28 -5.64 37.45
C VAL A 115 -1.47 -4.54 36.41
N LYS A 116 -0.42 -3.74 36.18
CA LYS A 116 -0.32 -2.82 35.03
C LYS A 116 0.80 -3.30 34.12
N LEU A 117 0.44 -3.67 32.88
CA LEU A 117 1.33 -4.27 31.89
C LEU A 117 1.39 -3.39 30.65
N LYS A 118 2.60 -3.00 30.23
CA LYS A 118 2.84 -2.40 28.91
C LYS A 118 3.25 -3.49 27.91
N HIS A 119 2.52 -3.58 26.82
CA HIS A 119 2.79 -4.50 25.71
C HIS A 119 3.11 -3.71 24.43
N GLU A 120 4.30 -3.91 23.89
CA GLU A 120 4.82 -3.26 22.70
C GLU A 120 5.24 -4.29 21.66
N ARG A 121 5.09 -3.99 20.36
CA ARG A 121 5.38 -4.93 19.28
C ARG A 121 5.99 -4.26 18.06
N LEU A 122 6.89 -4.97 17.38
CA LEU A 122 7.55 -4.52 16.16
C LEU A 122 8.01 -5.69 15.28
N LEU A 123 8.28 -5.39 13.99
CA LEU A 123 9.14 -6.22 13.14
C LEU A 123 10.54 -5.62 13.08
N VAL A 124 11.55 -6.47 13.12
CA VAL A 124 12.95 -6.07 12.94
C VAL A 124 13.17 -5.75 11.45
N HIS A 125 13.86 -4.64 11.16
CA HIS A 125 14.11 -4.23 9.78
C HIS A 125 15.02 -5.24 9.07
N TYR A 126 14.64 -5.63 7.85
CA TYR A 126 15.35 -6.57 6.97
C TYR A 126 15.54 -7.99 7.55
N GLU A 127 14.84 -8.31 8.63
CA GLU A 127 14.84 -9.64 9.22
C GLU A 127 13.41 -10.17 9.33
N GLU A 128 13.23 -11.46 9.16
CA GLU A 128 11.95 -12.14 9.34
C GLU A 128 11.76 -12.48 10.81
N GLN A 129 11.71 -11.41 11.62
CA GLN A 129 11.61 -11.50 13.08
C GLN A 129 10.58 -10.51 13.63
N TYR A 130 9.60 -11.06 14.33
CA TYR A 130 8.65 -10.33 15.16
C TYR A 130 9.15 -10.29 16.59
N LEU A 131 9.14 -9.13 17.22
CA LEU A 131 9.45 -8.94 18.63
C LEU A 131 8.25 -8.33 19.36
N SER A 132 7.95 -8.89 20.53
CA SER A 132 6.93 -8.41 21.46
C SER A 132 7.56 -8.20 22.83
N ARG A 133 7.46 -6.99 23.39
CA ARG A 133 8.01 -6.63 24.69
C ARG A 133 6.89 -6.44 25.72
N TYR A 134 7.01 -7.13 26.83
CA TYR A 134 6.14 -7.04 27.99
C TYR A 134 6.92 -6.37 29.11
N THR A 135 6.42 -5.23 29.61
CA THR A 135 7.01 -4.50 30.73
C THR A 135 5.98 -4.44 31.86
N ILE A 136 6.31 -5.00 33.01
CA ILE A 136 5.46 -4.95 34.20
C ILE A 136 5.69 -3.60 34.87
N LEU A 137 4.69 -2.72 34.75
CA LEU A 137 4.76 -1.36 35.30
C LEU A 137 4.38 -1.31 36.79
N GLU A 138 3.40 -2.13 37.18
CA GLU A 138 2.89 -2.24 38.56
C GLU A 138 2.48 -3.69 38.81
N ALA A 139 2.91 -4.27 39.93
CA ALA A 139 2.44 -5.55 40.43
C ALA A 139 2.71 -5.62 41.94
N SER A 140 1.65 -5.81 42.75
CA SER A 140 1.80 -5.91 44.22
C SER A 140 2.50 -7.17 44.71
N GLU A 141 2.48 -8.23 43.92
CA GLU A 141 3.04 -9.53 44.20
C GLU A 141 3.64 -10.16 42.92
N PRO A 142 4.56 -11.13 43.03
CA PRO A 142 4.99 -11.93 41.88
C PRO A 142 3.80 -12.60 41.20
N MET A 143 3.77 -12.54 39.88
CA MET A 143 2.72 -13.10 39.03
C MET A 143 3.31 -13.99 37.95
N LYS A 144 2.47 -14.71 37.22
CA LYS A 144 2.89 -15.44 36.03
C LYS A 144 2.30 -14.81 34.76
N ILE A 145 3.09 -14.82 33.70
CA ILE A 145 2.63 -14.50 32.34
C ILE A 145 2.62 -15.79 31.52
N GLN A 146 1.49 -16.13 30.95
CA GLN A 146 1.37 -17.22 29.97
C GLN A 146 1.23 -16.62 28.58
N ILE A 147 2.03 -17.13 27.62
CA ILE A 147 2.05 -16.71 26.20
C ILE A 147 1.68 -17.91 25.34
N ARG A 148 0.52 -17.85 24.67
CA ARG A 148 0.03 -18.88 23.77
C ARG A 148 0.07 -18.39 22.34
N PRO A 149 0.94 -18.93 21.47
CA PRO A 149 0.98 -18.60 20.04
C PRO A 149 -0.11 -19.34 19.27
N PHE A 150 -0.66 -18.70 18.24
CA PHE A 150 -1.58 -19.29 17.27
C PHE A 150 -0.97 -19.23 15.88
N LEU A 151 -0.82 -20.40 15.27
CA LEU A 151 -0.10 -20.63 14.02
C LEU A 151 -1.06 -20.94 12.90
N ALA A 152 -0.76 -20.47 11.68
CA ALA A 152 -1.57 -20.74 10.49
C ALA A 152 -0.79 -21.52 9.42
N PHE A 153 0.45 -21.14 9.10
CA PHE A 153 1.29 -21.76 8.07
C PHE A 153 0.55 -21.94 6.73
N ARG A 154 0.06 -20.83 6.19
CA ARG A 154 -0.73 -20.80 4.96
C ARG A 154 -0.46 -19.57 4.12
N ASN A 155 -0.76 -19.65 2.82
CA ASN A 155 -0.78 -18.49 1.93
C ASN A 155 -1.74 -17.41 2.46
N ILE A 156 -1.43 -16.13 2.26
CA ILE A 156 -2.28 -15.02 2.73
C ILE A 156 -3.67 -15.00 2.08
N HIS A 157 -3.82 -15.60 0.90
CA HIS A 157 -5.09 -15.67 0.16
C HIS A 157 -5.98 -16.85 0.55
N GLU A 158 -5.45 -17.79 1.33
CA GLU A 158 -6.11 -19.04 1.74
C GLU A 158 -6.48 -19.02 3.23
N LEU A 159 -7.23 -20.03 3.67
CA LEU A 159 -7.58 -20.30 5.06
C LEU A 159 -7.22 -21.74 5.41
N THR A 160 -6.82 -21.98 6.67
CA THR A 160 -6.46 -23.31 7.16
C THR A 160 -7.57 -23.87 8.06
N HIS A 161 -7.82 -25.16 7.92
CA HIS A 161 -8.71 -25.92 8.82
C HIS A 161 -7.95 -27.05 9.51
N ALA A 162 -8.44 -27.46 10.68
CA ALA A 162 -7.87 -28.57 11.44
C ALA A 162 -7.74 -29.82 10.57
N ASN A 163 -6.53 -30.38 10.51
CA ASN A 163 -6.22 -31.53 9.66
C ASN A 163 -5.16 -32.42 10.30
N LEU A 164 -5.06 -33.66 9.82
CA LEU A 164 -4.12 -34.66 10.32
C LEU A 164 -2.71 -34.57 9.70
N ALA A 165 -2.53 -33.75 8.68
CA ALA A 165 -1.22 -33.55 8.04
C ALA A 165 -0.31 -32.60 8.82
N ALA A 166 -0.86 -31.83 9.76
CA ALA A 166 -0.12 -30.90 10.59
C ALA A 166 0.87 -31.64 11.51
N ASN A 167 2.14 -31.27 11.41
CA ASN A 167 3.17 -31.78 12.31
C ASN A 167 3.07 -31.04 13.66
N THR A 168 2.70 -31.78 14.72
CA THR A 168 2.51 -31.24 16.07
C THR A 168 3.78 -31.28 16.94
N LYS A 169 4.89 -31.85 16.43
CA LYS A 169 6.14 -32.00 17.18
C LYS A 169 6.83 -30.66 17.37
N VAL A 170 7.40 -30.47 18.54
CA VAL A 170 8.23 -29.31 18.87
C VAL A 170 9.67 -29.77 19.16
N GLU A 171 10.64 -28.94 18.86
CA GLU A 171 12.03 -29.11 19.21
C GLU A 171 12.42 -27.99 20.19
N PHE A 172 13.08 -28.37 21.32
CA PHE A 172 13.53 -27.39 22.28
C PHE A 172 14.83 -26.72 21.80
N ILE A 173 14.87 -25.40 21.94
CA ILE A 173 16.01 -24.54 21.62
C ILE A 173 16.30 -23.61 22.82
N PRO A 174 17.42 -22.87 22.84
CA PRO A 174 17.70 -21.93 23.91
C PRO A 174 16.57 -20.96 24.17
N ASN A 175 16.02 -20.99 25.38
CA ASN A 175 14.89 -20.17 25.85
C ASN A 175 13.62 -20.27 24.99
N GLY A 176 13.33 -21.43 24.40
CA GLY A 176 12.12 -21.58 23.58
C GLY A 176 12.00 -22.91 22.85
N ILE A 177 11.21 -22.89 21.79
CA ILE A 177 10.97 -24.03 20.91
C ILE A 177 11.05 -23.58 19.44
N LYS A 178 11.25 -24.53 18.54
CA LYS A 178 11.00 -24.37 17.10
C LYS A 178 10.06 -25.45 16.60
N MET A 179 9.26 -25.12 15.58
CA MET A 179 8.39 -26.07 14.89
C MET A 179 8.04 -25.60 13.48
N LYS A 180 7.54 -26.48 12.65
CA LYS A 180 6.86 -26.20 11.39
C LYS A 180 5.66 -27.12 11.24
N LEU A 181 4.53 -26.62 10.75
CA LEU A 181 3.31 -27.44 10.59
C LEU A 181 3.36 -28.34 9.36
N TYR A 182 3.98 -27.84 8.26
CA TYR A 182 3.98 -28.55 6.98
C TYR A 182 5.35 -28.51 6.32
N GLU A 183 5.66 -29.50 5.49
CA GLU A 183 6.88 -29.51 4.69
C GLU A 183 6.92 -28.35 3.70
N GLY A 184 8.11 -27.89 3.32
CA GLY A 184 8.33 -26.72 2.49
C GLY A 184 8.38 -25.40 3.25
N PHE A 185 7.75 -25.32 4.43
CA PHE A 185 7.84 -24.14 5.29
C PHE A 185 9.14 -24.10 6.10
N PRO A 186 9.67 -22.91 6.42
CA PRO A 186 10.75 -22.77 7.40
C PRO A 186 10.27 -23.13 8.79
N TYR A 187 11.22 -23.48 9.69
CA TYR A 187 10.91 -23.55 11.11
C TYR A 187 10.56 -22.17 11.66
N LEU A 188 9.52 -22.09 12.46
CA LEU A 188 9.22 -20.93 13.29
C LEU A 188 9.88 -21.13 14.66
N HIS A 189 10.86 -20.27 14.99
CA HIS A 189 11.58 -20.24 16.25
C HIS A 189 10.88 -19.28 17.19
N MET A 190 10.38 -19.77 18.31
CA MET A 190 9.68 -19.00 19.34
C MET A 190 10.52 -19.00 20.61
N GLN A 191 11.16 -17.87 20.93
CA GLN A 191 12.15 -17.73 21.98
C GLN A 191 11.87 -16.53 22.88
N PHE A 192 12.40 -16.55 24.10
CA PHE A 192 12.27 -15.46 25.09
C PHE A 192 13.61 -14.93 25.55
N SER A 193 13.66 -13.68 25.99
CA SER A 193 14.86 -13.04 26.53
C SER A 193 15.37 -13.70 27.84
N ARG A 194 14.55 -14.52 28.48
CA ARG A 194 14.90 -15.40 29.61
C ARG A 194 14.17 -16.73 29.46
N LYS A 195 14.63 -17.77 30.13
CA LYS A 195 14.12 -19.14 30.00
C LYS A 195 12.67 -19.23 30.49
N PRO A 196 11.70 -19.63 29.63
CA PRO A 196 10.34 -19.96 30.02
C PRO A 196 10.24 -21.44 30.43
N GLU A 197 9.14 -21.78 31.12
CA GLU A 197 8.59 -23.13 31.11
C GLU A 197 7.70 -23.28 29.88
N PHE A 198 7.79 -24.40 29.15
CA PHE A 198 6.92 -24.67 28.02
C PHE A 198 5.99 -25.86 28.32
N VAL A 199 4.70 -25.61 28.30
CA VAL A 199 3.66 -26.63 28.51
C VAL A 199 3.14 -27.06 27.12
N HIS A 200 3.53 -28.28 26.72
CA HIS A 200 3.15 -28.84 25.42
C HIS A 200 1.71 -29.38 25.46
N VAL A 201 0.77 -28.64 24.91
CA VAL A 201 -0.65 -28.98 24.80
C VAL A 201 -1.11 -28.60 23.39
N PRO A 202 -0.76 -29.43 22.37
CA PRO A 202 -1.12 -29.13 20.98
C PRO A 202 -2.62 -29.24 20.78
N ASP A 203 -3.23 -28.22 20.18
CA ASP A 203 -4.67 -28.16 19.93
C ASP A 203 -5.01 -27.24 18.75
N TRP A 204 -6.21 -27.41 18.22
CA TRP A 204 -6.80 -26.55 17.19
C TRP A 204 -7.91 -25.68 17.78
N TYR A 205 -7.74 -24.36 17.68
CA TYR A 205 -8.77 -23.37 17.99
C TYR A 205 -9.62 -23.16 16.75
N ARG A 206 -10.84 -23.76 16.76
CA ARG A 206 -11.70 -23.88 15.59
C ARG A 206 -12.67 -22.72 15.45
N GLY A 207 -13.01 -22.39 14.17
CA GLY A 207 -14.06 -21.45 13.85
C GLY A 207 -13.73 -19.99 14.22
N VAL A 208 -12.48 -19.58 14.10
CA VAL A 208 -12.08 -18.16 14.17
C VAL A 208 -12.60 -17.46 12.92
N GLU A 209 -13.29 -16.34 13.08
CA GLU A 209 -13.93 -15.63 11.97
C GLU A 209 -13.27 -14.28 11.67
N TYR A 210 -13.18 -13.96 10.37
CA TYR A 210 -12.64 -12.72 9.82
C TYR A 210 -13.77 -11.86 9.23
N ILE A 211 -14.25 -10.90 9.98
CA ILE A 211 -15.46 -10.11 9.65
C ILE A 211 -15.34 -9.33 8.35
N GLU A 212 -14.14 -8.86 7.99
CA GLU A 212 -13.94 -8.11 6.75
C GLU A 212 -14.00 -9.02 5.50
N GLU A 213 -13.59 -10.28 5.60
CA GLU A 213 -13.77 -11.26 4.53
C GLU A 213 -15.25 -11.67 4.41
N GLN A 214 -15.95 -11.82 5.54
CA GLN A 214 -17.39 -12.09 5.56
C GLN A 214 -18.20 -10.99 4.86
N LYS A 215 -17.92 -9.71 5.18
CA LYS A 215 -18.56 -8.57 4.52
C LYS A 215 -18.32 -8.52 3.01
N ARG A 216 -17.17 -9.05 2.56
CA ARG A 216 -16.78 -9.12 1.15
C ARG A 216 -17.30 -10.34 0.41
N GLY A 217 -18.03 -11.26 1.10
CA GLY A 217 -18.57 -12.47 0.51
C GLY A 217 -17.55 -13.58 0.24
N TYR A 218 -16.38 -13.55 0.92
CA TYR A 218 -15.35 -14.60 0.82
C TYR A 218 -15.43 -15.58 1.97
N ASP A 219 -14.70 -16.71 1.84
CA ASP A 219 -14.44 -17.58 2.97
C ASP A 219 -13.75 -16.82 4.10
N TYR A 220 -14.27 -16.96 5.31
CA TYR A 220 -13.91 -16.14 6.45
C TYR A 220 -13.70 -16.90 7.76
N SER A 221 -13.84 -18.22 7.76
CA SER A 221 -13.67 -19.07 8.96
C SER A 221 -12.37 -19.87 8.88
N GLU A 222 -11.56 -19.83 9.92
CA GLU A 222 -10.26 -20.50 10.00
C GLU A 222 -10.09 -21.25 11.31
N ASP A 223 -9.33 -22.34 11.29
CA ASP A 223 -8.86 -23.01 12.50
C ASP A 223 -7.36 -22.70 12.69
N LEU A 224 -7.00 -22.28 13.90
CA LEU A 224 -5.61 -21.93 14.24
C LEU A 224 -5.00 -22.98 15.16
N PHE A 225 -3.80 -23.42 14.83
CA PHE A 225 -3.05 -24.38 15.63
C PHE A 225 -2.28 -23.70 16.76
N THR A 226 -2.24 -24.31 17.95
CA THR A 226 -1.32 -23.95 19.03
C THR A 226 -0.54 -25.15 19.49
N PRO A 227 0.82 -25.06 19.69
CA PRO A 227 1.59 -26.17 20.27
C PRO A 227 1.45 -26.25 21.79
N GLY A 228 0.82 -25.27 22.41
CA GLY A 228 0.73 -25.10 23.86
C GLY A 228 1.01 -23.68 24.28
N PHE A 229 1.60 -23.46 25.44
CA PHE A 229 1.92 -22.12 25.94
C PHE A 229 3.22 -22.08 26.72
N PHE A 230 3.81 -20.92 26.78
CA PHE A 230 4.97 -20.60 27.59
C PHE A 230 4.53 -19.92 28.88
N GLU A 231 5.16 -20.26 30.01
CA GLU A 231 4.92 -19.63 31.30
C GLU A 231 6.21 -19.02 31.85
N LEU A 232 6.12 -17.80 32.38
CA LEU A 232 7.22 -17.08 32.98
C LEU A 232 6.73 -16.40 34.25
N GLU A 233 7.48 -16.52 35.33
CA GLU A 233 7.28 -15.70 36.52
C GLU A 233 7.73 -14.27 36.23
N ALA A 234 7.00 -13.27 36.75
CA ALA A 234 7.27 -11.86 36.54
C ALA A 234 6.84 -11.02 37.74
N GLY A 235 7.54 -9.93 37.98
CA GLY A 235 7.24 -8.93 38.99
C GLY A 235 7.39 -7.51 38.47
N GLU A 236 7.08 -6.55 39.31
CA GLU A 236 7.21 -5.12 38.97
C GLU A 236 8.64 -4.79 38.52
N GLY A 237 8.74 -3.99 37.43
CA GLY A 237 10.00 -3.63 36.80
C GLY A 237 10.54 -4.65 35.79
N ASP A 238 10.01 -5.87 35.75
CA ASP A 238 10.45 -6.89 34.82
C ASP A 238 10.15 -6.52 33.35
N VAL A 239 11.14 -6.84 32.48
CA VAL A 239 11.02 -6.70 31.02
C VAL A 239 11.29 -8.05 30.36
N ILE A 240 10.29 -8.58 29.68
CA ILE A 240 10.33 -9.83 28.92
C ILE A 240 10.19 -9.50 27.45
N VAL A 241 11.04 -10.09 26.59
CA VAL A 241 10.91 -9.98 25.14
C VAL A 241 10.68 -11.37 24.56
N PHE A 242 9.57 -11.53 23.84
CA PHE A 242 9.26 -12.69 23.00
C PHE A 242 9.72 -12.41 21.57
N SER A 243 10.30 -13.42 20.95
CA SER A 243 10.72 -13.42 19.54
C SER A 243 10.05 -14.56 18.80
N ALA A 244 9.46 -14.27 17.64
CA ALA A 244 9.09 -15.26 16.64
C ALA A 244 9.86 -14.98 15.36
N SER A 245 10.66 -15.94 14.86
CA SER A 245 11.58 -15.75 13.73
C SER A 245 11.68 -17.01 12.87
N THR A 246 12.01 -16.84 11.60
CA THR A 246 12.36 -17.96 10.70
C THR A 246 13.77 -18.50 10.94
N ARG A 247 14.54 -17.88 11.87
CA ARG A 247 15.89 -18.28 12.26
C ARG A 247 16.00 -18.38 13.76
N GLU A 248 16.87 -19.27 14.22
CA GLU A 248 17.27 -19.30 15.61
C GLU A 248 18.13 -18.08 15.95
N GLU A 249 17.79 -17.41 17.04
CA GLU A 249 18.44 -16.17 17.45
C GLU A 249 19.05 -16.33 18.85
N LYS A 250 19.97 -15.42 19.23
CA LYS A 250 20.56 -15.41 20.59
C LYS A 250 19.63 -14.66 21.56
N PRO A 251 19.00 -15.31 22.54
CA PRO A 251 18.02 -14.70 23.44
C PRO A 251 18.54 -13.49 24.22
N SER A 252 19.83 -13.50 24.60
CA SER A 252 20.45 -12.39 25.33
C SER A 252 20.48 -11.07 24.57
N GLY A 253 20.36 -11.12 23.22
CA GLY A 253 20.34 -9.95 22.35
C GLY A 253 18.97 -9.29 22.17
N PHE A 254 17.85 -9.92 22.58
CA PHE A 254 16.50 -9.45 22.24
C PHE A 254 16.17 -8.07 22.78
N LYS A 255 16.52 -7.78 24.04
CA LYS A 255 16.25 -6.47 24.65
C LYS A 255 16.99 -5.34 23.92
N SER A 256 18.27 -5.53 23.60
CA SER A 256 19.08 -4.56 22.87
C SER A 256 18.62 -4.40 21.41
N LYS A 257 18.31 -5.51 20.73
CA LYS A 257 17.76 -5.49 19.35
C LYS A 257 16.43 -4.74 19.29
N PHE A 258 15.52 -4.96 20.26
CA PHE A 258 14.26 -4.22 20.36
C PHE A 258 14.51 -2.72 20.49
N THR A 259 15.33 -2.29 21.45
CA THR A 259 15.65 -0.88 21.69
C THR A 259 16.30 -0.22 20.47
N LYS A 260 17.27 -0.88 19.83
CA LYS A 260 17.94 -0.41 18.61
C LYS A 260 16.93 -0.24 17.45
N THR A 261 16.00 -1.18 17.30
CA THR A 261 14.98 -1.10 16.24
C THR A 261 14.02 0.07 16.48
N VAL A 262 13.66 0.33 17.73
CA VAL A 262 12.80 1.48 18.10
C VAL A 262 13.50 2.81 17.83
N SER A 263 14.77 2.95 18.24
CA SER A 263 15.52 4.21 18.08
C SER A 263 15.75 4.63 16.63
N GLY A 264 15.68 3.70 15.68
CA GLY A 264 15.80 3.99 14.24
C GLY A 264 14.49 4.40 13.54
N LYS A 265 13.39 4.54 14.29
CA LYS A 265 12.07 4.88 13.70
C LYS A 265 11.76 6.37 13.81
N ILE A 266 11.06 6.92 12.82
CA ILE A 266 10.53 8.28 12.85
C ILE A 266 9.32 8.31 13.80
N PRO A 267 9.27 9.18 14.84
CA PRO A 267 8.08 9.34 15.66
C PRO A 267 6.90 9.89 14.85
N ARG A 268 5.70 9.39 15.09
CA ARG A 268 4.45 9.87 14.45
C ARG A 268 3.89 11.07 15.23
N SER A 269 4.68 12.14 15.29
CA SER A 269 4.35 13.33 16.07
C SER A 269 3.47 14.34 15.35
N ASN A 270 3.30 14.17 14.04
CA ASN A 270 2.47 15.03 13.17
C ASN A 270 2.11 14.28 11.87
N PHE A 271 1.28 14.91 11.05
CA PHE A 271 0.80 14.38 9.78
C PHE A 271 1.93 13.96 8.82
N SER A 272 2.89 14.87 8.58
CA SER A 272 4.04 14.60 7.70
C SER A 272 4.84 13.37 8.17
N ASN A 273 5.12 13.27 9.47
CA ASN A 273 5.85 12.12 10.02
C ASN A 273 5.07 10.82 9.94
N CYS A 274 3.74 10.84 10.06
CA CYS A 274 2.89 9.68 9.80
C CYS A 274 3.08 9.19 8.37
N LEU A 275 2.96 10.09 7.39
CA LEU A 275 3.13 9.75 5.97
C LEU A 275 4.56 9.28 5.65
N LYS A 276 5.60 9.93 6.21
CA LYS A 276 7.00 9.49 6.05
C LYS A 276 7.24 8.08 6.62
N ASN A 277 6.59 7.73 7.72
CA ASN A 277 6.60 6.37 8.26
C ASN A 277 5.91 5.38 7.31
N ALA A 278 4.71 5.71 6.80
CA ALA A 278 3.98 4.88 5.87
C ALA A 278 4.78 4.66 4.58
N ALA A 279 5.34 5.73 4.00
CA ALA A 279 6.15 5.68 2.79
C ALA A 279 7.31 4.68 2.87
N GLN A 280 8.00 4.63 4.01
CA GLN A 280 9.12 3.72 4.18
C GLN A 280 8.70 2.24 4.22
N GLN A 281 7.45 1.92 4.50
CA GLN A 281 6.94 0.55 4.56
C GLN A 281 6.71 -0.05 3.18
N PHE A 282 6.45 0.78 2.16
CA PHE A 282 6.25 0.32 0.78
C PHE A 282 7.56 -0.07 0.06
N ILE A 283 8.72 0.34 0.59
CA ILE A 283 10.02 0.10 -0.04
C ILE A 283 10.52 -1.27 0.44
N GLU A 284 10.53 -2.25 -0.45
CA GLU A 284 11.05 -3.60 -0.21
C GLU A 284 12.42 -3.78 -0.87
N ARG A 285 13.40 -4.27 -0.10
CA ARG A 285 14.73 -4.66 -0.59
C ARG A 285 14.97 -6.14 -0.34
N ARG A 286 15.00 -6.91 -1.43
CA ARG A 286 15.16 -8.36 -1.36
C ARG A 286 15.89 -8.86 -2.59
N GLN A 287 16.82 -9.82 -2.43
CA GLN A 287 17.54 -10.48 -3.53
C GLN A 287 18.18 -9.48 -4.51
N GLY A 288 18.76 -8.38 -4.00
CA GLY A 288 19.42 -7.35 -4.81
C GLY A 288 18.47 -6.42 -5.57
N LYS A 289 17.15 -6.58 -5.46
CA LYS A 289 16.12 -5.74 -6.06
C LYS A 289 15.54 -4.77 -5.05
N THR A 290 15.12 -3.60 -5.52
CA THR A 290 14.34 -2.63 -4.74
C THR A 290 12.99 -2.43 -5.42
N LEU A 291 11.93 -2.87 -4.76
CA LEU A 291 10.56 -2.83 -5.24
C LEU A 291 9.74 -1.85 -4.41
N ILE A 292 8.68 -1.31 -5.01
CA ILE A 292 7.63 -0.60 -4.31
C ILE A 292 6.40 -1.50 -4.27
N ILE A 293 5.94 -1.80 -3.05
CA ILE A 293 4.70 -2.54 -2.82
C ILE A 293 3.54 -1.57 -3.03
N ALA A 294 2.62 -1.88 -3.94
CA ALA A 294 1.51 -1.01 -4.30
C ALA A 294 0.57 -0.75 -3.12
N GLY A 295 0.27 -1.78 -2.33
CA GLY A 295 -0.60 -1.61 -1.17
C GLY A 295 -0.64 -2.81 -0.23
N TYR A 296 -0.82 -2.55 1.05
CA TYR A 296 -0.96 -3.57 2.08
C TYR A 296 -2.41 -3.77 2.49
N PRO A 297 -2.83 -5.04 2.79
CA PRO A 297 -1.94 -6.20 2.98
C PRO A 297 -1.78 -7.11 1.75
N TRP A 298 -2.51 -6.94 0.64
CA TRP A 298 -2.59 -7.99 -0.39
C TRP A 298 -1.89 -7.69 -1.71
N PHE A 299 -1.56 -6.44 -2.06
CA PHE A 299 -0.85 -6.16 -3.29
C PHE A 299 0.65 -6.50 -3.20
N GLY A 300 1.21 -6.84 -4.37
CA GLY A 300 2.64 -6.91 -4.61
C GLY A 300 3.18 -5.62 -5.22
N SER A 301 4.25 -5.73 -6.02
CA SER A 301 4.77 -4.64 -6.82
C SER A 301 4.05 -4.56 -8.15
N TRP A 302 3.65 -3.33 -8.53
CA TRP A 302 3.01 -3.00 -9.80
C TRP A 302 3.82 -1.91 -10.49
N GLY A 303 4.02 -2.02 -11.81
CA GLY A 303 4.86 -1.08 -12.56
C GLY A 303 4.32 0.35 -12.54
N ARG A 304 3.03 0.53 -12.84
CA ARG A 304 2.33 1.82 -12.82
C ARG A 304 2.44 2.48 -11.45
N ASP A 305 2.03 1.75 -10.41
CA ASP A 305 2.02 2.24 -9.02
C ASP A 305 3.42 2.62 -8.56
N THR A 306 4.42 1.83 -8.96
CA THR A 306 5.82 2.10 -8.65
C THR A 306 6.25 3.47 -9.18
N PHE A 307 6.00 3.76 -10.46
CA PHE A 307 6.46 5.02 -11.07
C PHE A 307 5.68 6.23 -10.57
N ILE A 308 4.38 6.10 -10.31
CA ILE A 308 3.55 7.18 -9.74
C ILE A 308 3.93 7.46 -8.28
N ALA A 309 4.12 6.41 -7.47
CA ALA A 309 4.41 6.58 -6.05
C ALA A 309 5.85 7.04 -5.77
N LEU A 310 6.83 6.62 -6.59
CA LEU A 310 8.27 6.82 -6.34
C LEU A 310 8.65 8.27 -6.01
N PRO A 311 8.21 9.30 -6.73
CA PRO A 311 8.58 10.69 -6.44
C PRO A 311 8.23 11.12 -5.01
N GLY A 312 7.01 10.82 -4.58
CA GLY A 312 6.57 11.17 -3.24
C GLY A 312 7.20 10.31 -2.15
N LEU A 313 7.30 8.98 -2.36
CA LEU A 313 7.94 8.10 -1.38
C LEU A 313 9.42 8.45 -1.15
N ALA A 314 10.10 8.96 -2.16
CA ALA A 314 11.50 9.37 -2.06
C ALA A 314 11.69 10.57 -1.11
N THR A 315 10.68 11.41 -0.92
CA THR A 315 10.74 12.57 0.00
C THR A 315 10.83 12.14 1.47
N ALA A 316 10.39 10.91 1.81
CA ALA A 316 10.44 10.40 3.17
C ALA A 316 11.87 10.26 3.75
N ARG A 317 12.88 10.21 2.90
CA ARG A 317 14.30 10.12 3.27
C ARG A 317 15.12 11.03 2.35
N PRO A 318 15.14 12.34 2.60
CA PRO A 318 15.86 13.31 1.77
C PRO A 318 17.35 12.96 1.58
N ASP A 319 18.00 12.45 2.63
CA ASP A 319 19.39 11.98 2.64
C ASP A 319 19.68 10.82 1.67
N LYS A 320 18.65 10.06 1.26
CA LYS A 320 18.74 8.90 0.36
C LYS A 320 17.83 9.02 -0.85
N LYS A 321 17.30 10.18 -1.14
CA LYS A 321 16.29 10.41 -2.19
C LYS A 321 16.79 9.91 -3.55
N LEU A 322 17.93 10.38 -4.03
CA LEU A 322 18.50 9.97 -5.32
C LEU A 322 18.87 8.49 -5.39
N GLN A 323 19.38 7.92 -4.28
CA GLN A 323 19.70 6.49 -4.25
C GLN A 323 18.44 5.63 -4.38
N LEU A 324 17.33 6.03 -3.77
CA LEU A 324 16.07 5.30 -3.91
C LEU A 324 15.57 5.31 -5.37
N TYR A 325 15.64 6.47 -6.06
CA TYR A 325 15.30 6.54 -7.48
C TYR A 325 16.14 5.57 -8.30
N ARG A 326 17.47 5.58 -8.12
CA ARG A 326 18.38 4.68 -8.84
C ARG A 326 18.04 3.21 -8.58
N ASP A 327 17.92 2.82 -7.31
CA ASP A 327 17.63 1.44 -6.91
C ASP A 327 16.34 0.93 -7.54
N VAL A 328 15.28 1.74 -7.57
CA VAL A 328 13.97 1.36 -8.10
C VAL A 328 13.96 1.38 -9.62
N LEU A 329 14.45 2.45 -10.25
CA LEU A 329 14.46 2.58 -11.71
C LEU A 329 15.36 1.50 -12.36
N ASP A 330 16.53 1.23 -11.79
CA ASP A 330 17.42 0.17 -12.29
C ASP A 330 16.79 -1.22 -12.14
N THR A 331 16.06 -1.46 -11.03
CA THR A 331 15.30 -2.71 -10.82
C THR A 331 14.22 -2.88 -11.88
N GLN A 332 13.44 -1.82 -12.15
CA GLN A 332 12.36 -1.86 -13.14
C GLN A 332 12.90 -2.03 -14.58
N ILE A 333 13.96 -1.31 -14.94
CA ILE A 333 14.61 -1.43 -16.27
C ILE A 333 15.15 -2.86 -16.47
N GLY A 334 15.70 -3.49 -15.44
CA GLY A 334 16.15 -4.88 -15.50
C GLY A 334 15.04 -5.90 -15.79
N SER A 335 13.77 -5.50 -15.63
CA SER A 335 12.58 -6.32 -15.91
C SER A 335 11.84 -5.89 -17.18
N MET A 336 12.32 -4.84 -17.88
CA MET A 336 11.70 -4.35 -19.11
C MET A 336 11.85 -5.34 -20.25
N LYS A 337 10.80 -5.54 -21.04
CA LYS A 337 10.80 -6.39 -22.23
C LYS A 337 10.04 -5.69 -23.36
N ASP A 338 10.66 -5.62 -24.54
CA ASP A 338 10.06 -5.07 -25.77
C ASP A 338 9.42 -3.66 -25.56
N GLY A 339 10.08 -2.81 -24.77
CA GLY A 339 9.59 -1.46 -24.44
C GLY A 339 8.46 -1.40 -23.42
N LEU A 340 8.06 -2.53 -22.84
CA LEU A 340 7.03 -2.61 -21.81
C LEU A 340 7.64 -2.96 -20.44
N PHE A 341 7.03 -2.47 -19.38
CA PHE A 341 7.34 -2.86 -18.00
C PHE A 341 6.29 -3.84 -17.47
N PRO A 342 6.67 -4.77 -16.57
CA PRO A 342 5.69 -5.59 -15.88
C PRO A 342 4.68 -4.72 -15.15
N ASN A 343 3.38 -4.87 -15.47
CA ASN A 343 2.34 -4.17 -14.73
C ASN A 343 2.05 -4.86 -13.41
N MET A 344 1.93 -6.19 -13.44
CA MET A 344 1.66 -7.05 -12.27
C MET A 344 2.24 -8.44 -12.51
N GLY A 345 2.13 -9.31 -11.53
CA GLY A 345 2.57 -10.69 -11.57
C GLY A 345 3.79 -10.95 -10.69
N ASN A 346 4.10 -12.24 -10.51
CA ASN A 346 5.33 -12.60 -9.84
C ASN A 346 6.52 -12.54 -10.82
N PRO A 347 7.76 -12.53 -10.34
CA PRO A 347 8.95 -12.46 -11.20
C PRO A 347 9.04 -13.57 -12.28
N ASP A 348 8.40 -14.71 -12.03
CA ASP A 348 8.42 -15.88 -12.93
C ASP A 348 7.33 -15.81 -14.02
N ASN A 349 6.27 -15.01 -13.80
CA ASN A 349 5.18 -14.81 -14.75
C ASN A 349 4.69 -13.36 -14.76
N PRO A 350 5.50 -12.42 -15.26
CA PRO A 350 5.13 -11.00 -15.31
C PRO A 350 4.09 -10.72 -16.41
N ALA A 351 3.09 -9.91 -16.09
CA ALA A 351 2.08 -9.44 -17.05
C ALA A 351 2.47 -8.06 -17.60
N PHE A 352 2.55 -7.95 -18.95
CA PHE A 352 2.93 -6.70 -19.64
C PHE A 352 1.73 -5.96 -20.26
N ASN A 353 0.54 -6.14 -19.70
CA ASN A 353 -0.75 -5.64 -20.22
C ASN A 353 -1.07 -4.21 -19.75
N SER A 354 -0.13 -3.29 -19.86
CA SER A 354 -0.32 -1.89 -19.46
C SER A 354 0.25 -0.95 -20.51
N VAL A 355 -0.57 0.00 -20.98
CA VAL A 355 -0.17 1.06 -21.91
C VAL A 355 0.40 2.28 -21.17
N ASP A 356 0.14 2.43 -19.90
CA ASP A 356 0.52 3.62 -19.13
C ASP A 356 1.81 3.45 -18.31
N ALA A 357 2.10 2.26 -17.76
CA ALA A 357 3.28 2.05 -16.94
C ALA A 357 4.60 2.47 -17.64
N PRO A 358 4.85 2.13 -18.94
CA PRO A 358 6.04 2.61 -19.65
C PRO A 358 6.10 4.13 -19.80
N LEU A 359 4.95 4.80 -19.85
CA LEU A 359 4.90 6.26 -19.98
C LEU A 359 5.08 6.97 -18.62
N TRP A 360 4.62 6.37 -17.53
CA TRP A 360 4.90 6.83 -16.17
C TRP A 360 6.37 6.72 -15.79
N PHE A 361 7.12 5.82 -16.42
CA PHE A 361 8.58 5.75 -16.26
C PHE A 361 9.26 7.08 -16.59
N PHE A 362 8.85 7.75 -17.68
CA PHE A 362 9.43 9.06 -18.06
C PHE A 362 9.15 10.11 -16.99
N TRP A 363 7.95 10.12 -16.42
CA TRP A 363 7.59 11.02 -15.34
C TRP A 363 8.45 10.78 -14.07
N ALA A 364 8.69 9.53 -13.72
CA ALA A 364 9.59 9.21 -12.62
C ALA A 364 11.05 9.65 -12.90
N VAL A 365 11.54 9.54 -14.14
CA VAL A 365 12.87 10.04 -14.54
C VAL A 365 12.92 11.57 -14.55
N GLN A 366 11.84 12.27 -14.93
CA GLN A 366 11.75 13.73 -14.80
C GLN A 366 11.96 14.16 -13.35
N HIS A 367 11.26 13.53 -12.41
CA HIS A 367 11.44 13.80 -10.98
C HIS A 367 12.82 13.42 -10.45
N TYR A 368 13.45 12.37 -10.98
CA TYR A 368 14.84 12.07 -10.66
C TYR A 368 15.76 13.23 -11.07
N LEU A 369 15.62 13.76 -12.29
CA LEU A 369 16.40 14.89 -12.80
C LEU A 369 16.15 16.16 -11.97
N GLU A 370 14.88 16.51 -11.68
CA GLU A 370 14.50 17.67 -10.86
C GLU A 370 15.10 17.63 -9.46
N ASN A 371 15.29 16.43 -8.91
CA ASN A 371 15.92 16.22 -7.60
C ASN A 371 17.45 16.09 -7.64
N GLY A 372 18.10 16.45 -8.75
CA GLY A 372 19.55 16.53 -8.88
C GLY A 372 20.21 15.32 -9.54
N GLY A 373 19.44 14.42 -10.14
CA GLY A 373 19.93 13.26 -10.92
C GLY A 373 20.48 13.70 -12.29
N SER A 374 21.59 14.42 -12.31
CA SER A 374 22.19 15.00 -13.52
C SER A 374 22.66 13.96 -14.55
N ASP A 375 22.80 12.71 -14.13
CA ASP A 375 23.18 11.53 -14.95
C ASP A 375 21.97 10.82 -15.60
N ALA A 376 20.80 11.46 -15.65
CA ALA A 376 19.56 10.87 -16.14
C ALA A 376 19.65 10.36 -17.60
N TRP A 377 20.34 11.09 -18.46
CA TRP A 377 20.51 10.66 -19.86
C TRP A 377 21.44 9.45 -19.98
N GLU A 378 22.59 9.50 -19.31
CA GLU A 378 23.59 8.43 -19.32
C GLU A 378 23.00 7.12 -18.78
N ARG A 379 22.20 7.20 -17.73
CA ARG A 379 21.60 6.02 -17.10
C ARG A 379 20.35 5.50 -17.82
N TYR A 380 19.47 6.41 -18.19
CA TYR A 380 18.10 6.04 -18.60
C TYR A 380 17.78 6.35 -20.06
N GLY A 381 18.65 7.08 -20.78
CA GLY A 381 18.42 7.47 -22.18
C GLY A 381 18.17 6.29 -23.11
N ASN A 382 18.87 5.16 -22.93
CA ASN A 382 18.64 3.97 -23.76
C ASN A 382 17.29 3.31 -23.46
N ALA A 383 16.87 3.23 -22.19
CA ALA A 383 15.56 2.71 -21.82
C ALA A 383 14.44 3.60 -22.37
N MET A 384 14.56 4.94 -22.22
CA MET A 384 13.60 5.88 -22.80
C MET A 384 13.48 5.72 -24.33
N LYS A 385 14.60 5.67 -25.07
CA LYS A 385 14.59 5.43 -26.51
C LYS A 385 13.95 4.08 -26.87
N SER A 386 14.21 3.02 -26.10
CA SER A 386 13.62 1.70 -26.31
C SER A 386 12.09 1.74 -26.20
N VAL A 387 11.54 2.40 -25.18
CA VAL A 387 10.07 2.57 -25.01
C VAL A 387 9.49 3.36 -26.17
N LEU A 388 10.07 4.52 -26.52
CA LEU A 388 9.54 5.36 -27.62
C LEU A 388 9.57 4.64 -28.96
N ASN A 389 10.65 3.92 -29.26
CA ASN A 389 10.77 3.14 -30.49
C ASN A 389 9.75 1.99 -30.55
N ALA A 390 9.53 1.29 -29.43
CA ALA A 390 8.54 0.22 -29.34
C ALA A 390 7.12 0.76 -29.60
N TYR A 391 6.77 1.90 -29.01
CA TYR A 391 5.46 2.52 -29.21
C TYR A 391 5.26 3.03 -30.65
N ARG A 392 6.31 3.52 -31.31
CA ARG A 392 6.24 3.89 -32.75
C ARG A 392 6.10 2.68 -33.65
N ALA A 393 6.81 1.61 -33.37
CA ALA A 393 6.79 0.39 -34.19
C ALA A 393 5.53 -0.46 -33.95
N GLY A 394 4.86 -0.25 -32.83
CA GLY A 394 3.81 -1.12 -32.32
C GLY A 394 4.37 -2.24 -31.44
N THR A 395 3.70 -2.53 -30.35
CA THR A 395 4.05 -3.56 -29.40
C THR A 395 2.86 -4.45 -29.07
N GLY A 396 2.98 -5.37 -28.13
CA GLY A 396 1.91 -6.27 -27.72
C GLY A 396 0.61 -5.55 -27.36
N PHE A 397 -0.51 -6.24 -27.39
CA PHE A 397 -1.85 -5.72 -27.08
C PHE A 397 -2.33 -4.60 -28.03
N ASN A 398 -1.86 -4.60 -29.28
CA ASN A 398 -2.16 -3.56 -30.26
C ASN A 398 -1.86 -2.14 -29.74
N ILE A 399 -0.84 -2.00 -28.87
CA ILE A 399 -0.36 -0.70 -28.41
C ILE A 399 0.60 -0.14 -29.46
N GLY A 400 0.28 1.03 -30.03
CA GLY A 400 1.17 1.63 -31.00
C GLY A 400 0.71 3.01 -31.48
N MET A 401 1.69 3.76 -32.00
CA MET A 401 1.45 5.05 -32.62
C MET A 401 0.74 4.89 -33.96
N ARG A 402 -0.29 5.67 -34.21
CA ARG A 402 -0.96 5.75 -35.51
C ARG A 402 -0.36 6.88 -36.36
N GLU A 403 -0.78 6.99 -37.63
CA GLU A 403 -0.28 7.99 -38.57
C GLU A 403 -0.44 9.44 -38.08
N ASN A 404 -1.45 9.70 -37.24
CA ASN A 404 -1.68 10.99 -36.60
C ASN A 404 -0.75 11.27 -35.41
N GLY A 405 0.22 10.40 -35.12
CA GLY A 405 1.18 10.56 -34.03
C GLY A 405 0.67 10.17 -32.64
N LEU A 406 -0.62 9.84 -32.49
CA LEU A 406 -1.21 9.46 -31.21
C LEU A 406 -1.08 7.96 -30.94
N ILE A 407 -1.05 7.59 -29.67
CA ILE A 407 -1.06 6.20 -29.22
C ILE A 407 -2.48 5.67 -29.20
N TYR A 408 -2.66 4.56 -29.87
CA TYR A 408 -3.87 3.74 -29.88
C TYR A 408 -3.57 2.42 -29.17
N ALA A 409 -4.49 1.95 -28.34
CA ALA A 409 -4.36 0.68 -27.64
C ALA A 409 -5.71 -0.04 -27.61
N ASP A 410 -5.73 -1.29 -28.06
CA ASP A 410 -6.94 -2.08 -28.13
C ASP A 410 -6.61 -3.57 -27.98
N ALA A 411 -7.10 -4.19 -26.92
CA ALA A 411 -6.95 -5.62 -26.71
C ALA A 411 -8.29 -6.22 -26.28
N PRO A 412 -8.87 -7.13 -27.07
CA PRO A 412 -10.16 -7.75 -26.76
C PRO A 412 -10.17 -8.37 -25.36
N GLY A 413 -11.19 -8.01 -24.56
CA GLY A 413 -11.38 -8.53 -23.21
C GLY A 413 -10.36 -8.05 -22.17
N LYS A 414 -9.58 -6.99 -22.45
CA LYS A 414 -8.60 -6.43 -21.52
C LYS A 414 -8.75 -4.92 -21.36
N SER A 415 -8.54 -4.43 -20.15
CA SER A 415 -8.29 -3.02 -19.87
C SER A 415 -6.78 -2.80 -19.80
N LEU A 416 -6.25 -1.86 -20.58
CA LEU A 416 -4.81 -1.59 -20.68
C LEU A 416 -4.39 -0.34 -19.91
N THR A 417 -5.36 0.47 -19.43
CA THR A 417 -5.13 1.67 -18.63
C THR A 417 -5.26 1.36 -17.14
N TRP A 418 -5.08 2.36 -16.27
CA TRP A 418 -5.23 2.19 -14.83
C TRP A 418 -6.67 1.87 -14.37
N MET A 419 -7.68 2.11 -15.22
CA MET A 419 -9.07 1.70 -14.97
C MET A 419 -9.27 0.24 -15.43
N ASP A 420 -8.68 -0.71 -14.72
CA ASP A 420 -8.47 -2.09 -15.17
C ASP A 420 -9.36 -3.15 -14.49
N ALA A 421 -10.44 -2.73 -13.82
CA ALA A 421 -11.41 -3.66 -13.24
C ALA A 421 -12.09 -4.53 -14.33
N VAL A 422 -12.20 -5.84 -14.01
CA VAL A 422 -12.78 -6.85 -14.92
C VAL A 422 -13.81 -7.67 -14.16
N VAL A 423 -15.01 -7.82 -14.73
CA VAL A 423 -16.09 -8.65 -14.20
C VAL A 423 -16.40 -9.76 -15.22
N ASN A 424 -16.36 -11.00 -14.77
CA ASN A 424 -16.61 -12.18 -15.62
C ASN A 424 -15.82 -12.20 -16.95
N GLY A 425 -14.57 -11.71 -16.91
CA GLY A 425 -13.70 -11.63 -18.09
C GLY A 425 -13.98 -10.43 -19.01
N VAL A 426 -14.92 -9.55 -18.65
CA VAL A 426 -15.25 -8.34 -19.41
C VAL A 426 -14.76 -7.10 -18.67
N PRO A 427 -13.96 -6.23 -19.31
CA PRO A 427 -13.57 -4.94 -18.73
C PRO A 427 -14.79 -4.08 -18.38
N VAL A 428 -14.78 -3.50 -17.16
CA VAL A 428 -15.86 -2.61 -16.69
C VAL A 428 -15.76 -1.23 -17.36
N THR A 429 -14.54 -0.78 -17.58
CA THR A 429 -14.21 0.50 -18.23
C THR A 429 -13.19 0.25 -19.34
N PRO A 430 -13.60 -0.31 -20.50
CA PRO A 430 -12.67 -0.80 -21.52
C PRO A 430 -11.75 0.29 -22.08
N ARG A 431 -12.23 1.51 -22.32
CA ARG A 431 -11.47 2.67 -22.80
C ARG A 431 -10.47 2.33 -23.93
N ASN A 432 -10.88 1.40 -24.82
CA ASN A 432 -10.10 1.03 -26.00
C ASN A 432 -9.99 2.21 -26.96
N GLY A 433 -8.87 2.29 -27.67
CA GLY A 433 -8.63 3.37 -28.63
C GLY A 433 -7.62 4.41 -28.13
N TYR A 434 -7.90 5.66 -28.40
CA TYR A 434 -7.12 6.80 -27.92
C TYR A 434 -7.62 7.21 -26.54
N ALA A 435 -6.87 6.96 -25.47
CA ALA A 435 -7.17 7.45 -24.13
C ALA A 435 -6.44 8.78 -23.86
N VAL A 436 -7.11 9.71 -23.18
CA VAL A 436 -6.64 11.11 -23.04
C VAL A 436 -5.35 11.19 -22.23
N GLU A 437 -5.26 10.50 -21.08
CA GLU A 437 -4.07 10.48 -20.25
C GLU A 437 -2.89 9.79 -20.92
N ILE A 438 -3.15 8.74 -21.70
CA ILE A 438 -2.10 8.01 -22.42
C ILE A 438 -1.44 8.93 -23.44
N ASN A 439 -2.23 9.70 -24.19
CA ASN A 439 -1.70 10.63 -25.18
C ASN A 439 -1.06 11.86 -24.55
N ALA A 440 -1.51 12.28 -23.37
CA ALA A 440 -0.82 13.31 -22.58
C ALA A 440 0.55 12.82 -22.07
N LEU A 441 0.62 11.62 -21.51
CA LEU A 441 1.87 11.00 -21.08
C LEU A 441 2.83 10.75 -22.25
N TRP A 442 2.31 10.31 -23.40
CA TRP A 442 3.11 10.11 -24.61
C TRP A 442 3.75 11.41 -25.08
N TYR A 443 2.97 12.49 -25.20
CA TYR A 443 3.50 13.81 -25.55
C TYR A 443 4.60 14.26 -24.59
N ASN A 444 4.34 14.15 -23.30
CA ASN A 444 5.32 14.46 -22.25
C ASN A 444 6.60 13.62 -22.40
N ALA A 445 6.49 12.33 -22.67
CA ALA A 445 7.63 11.42 -22.84
C ALA A 445 8.50 11.82 -24.05
N VAL A 446 7.86 12.11 -25.20
CA VAL A 446 8.55 12.53 -26.43
C VAL A 446 9.27 13.86 -26.21
N CYS A 447 8.58 14.89 -25.70
CA CYS A 447 9.16 16.22 -25.46
C CYS A 447 10.34 16.13 -24.47
N PHE A 448 10.18 15.44 -23.36
CA PHE A 448 11.22 15.28 -22.35
C PHE A 448 12.46 14.58 -22.90
N THR A 449 12.28 13.49 -23.65
CA THR A 449 13.39 12.75 -24.23
C THR A 449 14.13 13.59 -25.28
N LEU A 450 13.40 14.34 -26.11
CA LEU A 450 13.99 15.28 -27.06
C LEU A 450 14.84 16.36 -26.40
N ASP A 451 14.38 16.92 -25.29
CA ASP A 451 15.13 17.95 -24.56
C ASP A 451 16.44 17.38 -23.98
N LEU A 452 16.41 16.17 -23.43
CA LEU A 452 17.61 15.48 -22.96
C LEU A 452 18.54 15.11 -24.11
N ALA A 453 18.01 14.59 -25.22
CA ALA A 453 18.79 14.22 -26.41
C ALA A 453 19.49 15.44 -27.03
N ARG A 454 18.82 16.61 -27.09
CA ARG A 454 19.42 17.87 -27.56
C ARG A 454 20.59 18.29 -26.66
N LYS A 455 20.42 18.24 -25.34
CA LYS A 455 21.48 18.55 -24.36
C LYS A 455 22.67 17.57 -24.49
N ALA A 456 22.39 16.29 -24.71
CA ALA A 456 23.37 15.22 -24.91
C ALA A 456 23.96 15.19 -26.33
N LYS A 457 23.48 16.04 -27.26
CA LYS A 457 23.89 16.09 -28.68
C LYS A 457 23.64 14.79 -29.44
N ASP A 458 22.61 14.02 -29.09
CA ASP A 458 22.17 12.84 -29.86
C ASP A 458 21.40 13.30 -31.12
N ARG A 459 22.17 13.72 -32.13
CA ARG A 459 21.62 14.28 -33.39
C ARG A 459 20.75 13.29 -34.15
N LYS A 460 21.05 11.98 -34.05
CA LYS A 460 20.27 10.94 -34.75
C LYS A 460 18.86 10.88 -34.18
N PHE A 461 18.73 10.78 -32.88
CA PHE A 461 17.44 10.71 -32.20
C PHE A 461 16.65 12.03 -32.40
N VAL A 462 17.31 13.19 -32.25
CA VAL A 462 16.65 14.48 -32.48
C VAL A 462 16.05 14.55 -33.87
N LYS A 463 16.80 14.27 -34.93
CA LYS A 463 16.33 14.29 -36.34
C LYS A 463 15.13 13.36 -36.56
N GLU A 464 15.11 12.23 -35.86
CA GLU A 464 14.05 11.22 -36.02
C GLU A 464 12.72 11.62 -35.33
N TYR A 465 12.80 12.39 -34.23
CA TYR A 465 11.64 12.68 -33.36
C TYR A 465 11.23 14.16 -33.35
N GLU A 466 12.02 15.11 -33.86
CA GLU A 466 11.81 16.55 -33.70
C GLU A 466 10.47 17.09 -34.28
N ALA A 467 9.92 16.43 -35.29
CA ALA A 467 8.64 16.80 -35.90
C ALA A 467 7.42 16.23 -35.14
N LEU A 468 7.65 15.18 -34.32
CA LEU A 468 6.55 14.43 -33.71
C LEU A 468 5.72 15.24 -32.66
N PRO A 469 6.33 16.10 -31.82
CA PRO A 469 5.55 16.88 -30.85
C PRO A 469 4.46 17.75 -31.48
N GLU A 470 4.75 18.40 -32.61
CA GLU A 470 3.74 19.27 -33.24
C GLU A 470 2.60 18.45 -33.85
N LEU A 471 2.90 17.30 -34.48
CA LEU A 471 1.91 16.37 -34.97
C LEU A 471 1.01 15.85 -33.84
N ILE A 472 1.59 15.39 -32.73
CA ILE A 472 0.84 14.92 -31.56
C ILE A 472 -0.09 16.02 -31.03
N LYS A 473 0.43 17.24 -30.87
CA LYS A 473 -0.34 18.37 -30.34
C LYS A 473 -1.52 18.72 -31.21
N GLN A 474 -1.34 18.84 -32.52
CA GLN A 474 -2.41 19.10 -33.45
C GLN A 474 -3.48 17.99 -33.38
N SER A 475 -3.06 16.74 -33.51
CA SER A 475 -3.97 15.59 -33.49
C SER A 475 -4.70 15.44 -32.15
N PHE A 476 -4.03 15.76 -31.03
CA PHE A 476 -4.67 15.74 -29.72
C PHE A 476 -5.85 16.71 -29.65
N HIS A 477 -5.69 17.94 -30.17
CA HIS A 477 -6.77 18.90 -30.20
C HIS A 477 -7.92 18.45 -31.12
N GLU A 478 -7.64 17.89 -32.28
CA GLU A 478 -8.65 17.37 -33.22
C GLU A 478 -9.43 16.18 -32.65
N VAL A 479 -8.71 15.25 -31.98
CA VAL A 479 -9.28 14.02 -31.47
C VAL A 479 -10.04 14.24 -30.16
N PHE A 480 -9.45 14.94 -29.18
CA PHE A 480 -9.99 14.99 -27.81
C PHE A 480 -10.80 16.26 -27.51
N CYS A 481 -10.49 17.41 -28.15
CA CYS A 481 -11.15 18.65 -27.76
C CYS A 481 -12.53 18.82 -28.42
N ASP A 482 -13.50 19.20 -27.59
CA ASP A 482 -14.76 19.82 -28.06
C ASP A 482 -14.65 21.33 -27.81
N HIS A 483 -14.29 22.07 -28.84
CA HIS A 483 -14.09 23.51 -28.72
C HIS A 483 -15.36 24.28 -28.37
N ALA A 484 -16.55 23.78 -28.77
CA ALA A 484 -17.82 24.41 -28.47
C ALA A 484 -18.23 24.27 -27.01
N LYS A 485 -18.00 23.09 -26.41
CA LYS A 485 -18.34 22.80 -25.04
C LYS A 485 -17.17 23.02 -24.07
N GLY A 486 -15.93 23.15 -24.59
CA GLY A 486 -14.72 23.28 -23.78
C GLY A 486 -14.37 22.02 -22.99
N LEU A 487 -14.80 20.84 -23.48
CA LEU A 487 -14.58 19.53 -22.86
C LEU A 487 -13.45 18.78 -23.54
N LEU A 488 -12.81 17.88 -22.80
CA LEU A 488 -11.95 16.83 -23.34
C LEU A 488 -12.70 15.50 -23.31
N ALA A 489 -12.62 14.73 -24.40
CA ALA A 489 -13.07 13.35 -24.40
C ALA A 489 -12.16 12.51 -23.50
N ASP A 490 -12.73 11.60 -22.70
CA ASP A 490 -11.98 10.67 -21.87
C ASP A 490 -11.22 9.64 -22.73
N TYR A 491 -11.90 9.13 -23.77
CA TYR A 491 -11.30 8.32 -24.81
C TYR A 491 -12.05 8.49 -26.13
N VAL A 492 -11.41 8.02 -27.21
CA VAL A 492 -12.00 8.04 -28.57
C VAL A 492 -11.67 6.73 -29.26
N ASN A 493 -12.68 6.07 -29.82
CA ASN A 493 -12.51 4.88 -30.65
C ASN A 493 -13.41 4.91 -31.89
N ASP A 494 -13.23 3.94 -32.80
CA ASP A 494 -13.96 3.89 -34.05
C ASP A 494 -15.42 3.44 -33.89
N GLU A 495 -15.75 2.73 -32.79
CA GLU A 495 -17.09 2.18 -32.55
C GLU A 495 -18.03 3.19 -31.88
N GLU A 496 -17.55 3.83 -30.80
CA GLU A 496 -18.34 4.73 -29.95
C GLU A 496 -18.10 6.21 -30.26
N GLY A 497 -17.05 6.53 -31.02
CA GLY A 497 -16.61 7.90 -31.27
C GLY A 497 -15.98 8.53 -30.02
N LYS A 498 -16.30 9.80 -29.75
CA LYS A 498 -15.78 10.57 -28.63
C LYS A 498 -16.63 10.35 -27.37
N ASN A 499 -16.04 9.77 -26.32
CA ASN A 499 -16.68 9.61 -25.01
C ASN A 499 -16.36 10.81 -24.10
N TYR A 500 -17.40 11.56 -23.72
CA TYR A 500 -17.30 12.76 -22.88
C TYR A 500 -17.70 12.50 -21.41
N SER A 501 -17.59 11.28 -20.93
CA SER A 501 -17.76 11.01 -19.49
C SER A 501 -16.75 11.81 -18.68
N VAL A 502 -17.24 12.57 -17.70
CA VAL A 502 -16.36 13.36 -16.83
C VAL A 502 -15.64 12.41 -15.88
N ARG A 503 -14.38 12.17 -16.17
CA ARG A 503 -13.45 11.31 -15.42
C ARG A 503 -12.16 12.06 -15.09
N PRO A 504 -11.41 11.66 -14.06
CA PRO A 504 -10.21 12.39 -13.61
C PRO A 504 -9.03 12.29 -14.58
N ASN A 505 -9.08 11.43 -15.59
CA ASN A 505 -7.98 11.17 -16.54
C ASN A 505 -7.50 12.44 -17.27
N MET A 506 -8.42 13.37 -17.56
CA MET A 506 -8.11 14.66 -18.18
C MET A 506 -7.15 15.53 -17.35
N LEU A 507 -7.04 15.29 -16.03
CA LEU A 507 -6.14 16.03 -15.14
C LEU A 507 -4.66 15.74 -15.44
N ILE A 508 -4.35 14.56 -15.95
CA ILE A 508 -2.99 14.19 -16.34
C ILE A 508 -2.50 15.10 -17.49
N ALA A 509 -3.39 15.46 -18.44
CA ALA A 509 -3.04 16.40 -19.50
C ALA A 509 -2.75 17.81 -18.98
N VAL A 510 -3.26 18.19 -17.82
CA VAL A 510 -3.02 19.49 -17.17
C VAL A 510 -1.73 19.46 -16.35
N SER A 511 -1.53 18.44 -15.52
CA SER A 511 -0.46 18.39 -14.50
C SER A 511 0.93 18.18 -15.08
N LEU A 512 1.08 17.39 -16.13
CA LEU A 512 2.39 17.03 -16.69
C LEU A 512 3.23 18.25 -17.08
N PRO A 513 4.59 18.20 -16.93
CA PRO A 513 5.50 19.27 -17.29
C PRO A 513 5.30 19.77 -18.73
N TYR A 514 5.18 18.85 -19.68
CA TYR A 514 4.86 19.18 -21.08
C TYR A 514 3.38 18.92 -21.32
N SER A 515 2.62 19.98 -21.54
CA SER A 515 1.18 19.90 -21.80
C SER A 515 0.84 20.54 -23.17
N MET A 516 -0.09 19.93 -23.85
CA MET A 516 -0.64 20.43 -25.13
C MET A 516 -1.72 21.51 -24.93
N LEU A 517 -2.25 21.63 -23.70
CA LEU A 517 -3.36 22.53 -23.38
C LEU A 517 -2.90 23.95 -23.13
N SER A 518 -3.67 24.92 -23.62
CA SER A 518 -3.54 26.31 -23.20
C SER A 518 -3.95 26.51 -21.74
N LYS A 519 -3.53 27.61 -21.12
CA LYS A 519 -3.89 27.94 -19.74
C LYS A 519 -5.40 28.00 -19.52
N ASP A 520 -6.15 28.52 -20.48
CA ASP A 520 -7.62 28.59 -20.44
C ASP A 520 -8.27 27.19 -20.51
N GLN A 521 -7.71 26.29 -21.33
CA GLN A 521 -8.19 24.91 -21.40
C GLN A 521 -7.87 24.17 -20.09
N MET A 522 -6.67 24.33 -19.53
CA MET A 522 -6.29 23.77 -18.24
C MET A 522 -7.25 24.23 -17.13
N LYS A 523 -7.58 25.53 -17.10
CA LYS A 523 -8.51 26.09 -16.13
C LYS A 523 -9.90 25.43 -16.25
N ARG A 524 -10.44 25.29 -17.46
CA ARG A 524 -11.76 24.63 -17.65
C ARG A 524 -11.77 23.19 -17.20
N VAL A 525 -10.71 22.42 -17.49
CA VAL A 525 -10.56 21.05 -17.01
C VAL A 525 -10.56 20.99 -15.49
N LEU A 526 -9.83 21.88 -14.83
CA LEU A 526 -9.81 21.98 -13.37
C LEU A 526 -11.16 22.38 -12.78
N ASP A 527 -11.86 23.37 -13.38
CA ASP A 527 -13.17 23.82 -12.92
C ASP A 527 -14.21 22.69 -13.00
N ILE A 528 -14.17 21.87 -14.06
CA ILE A 528 -15.03 20.70 -14.23
C ILE A 528 -14.69 19.64 -13.17
N ALA A 529 -13.41 19.30 -13.00
CA ALA A 529 -12.97 18.31 -12.02
C ALA A 529 -13.29 18.74 -10.58
N ASP A 530 -13.13 20.02 -10.27
CA ASP A 530 -13.48 20.60 -8.99
C ASP A 530 -14.97 20.46 -8.66
N LYS A 531 -15.80 20.75 -9.62
CA LYS A 531 -17.26 20.71 -9.46
C LYS A 531 -17.81 19.29 -9.40
N GLU A 532 -17.34 18.41 -10.29
CA GLU A 532 -17.97 17.11 -10.54
C GLU A 532 -17.27 15.96 -9.78
N LEU A 533 -15.95 16.05 -9.56
CA LEU A 533 -15.15 14.91 -9.08
C LEU A 533 -14.55 15.11 -7.70
N LEU A 534 -14.18 16.34 -7.33
CA LEU A 534 -13.45 16.59 -6.07
C LEU A 534 -14.31 16.27 -4.85
N THR A 535 -13.69 15.59 -3.90
CA THR A 535 -14.22 15.28 -2.57
C THR A 535 -13.17 15.60 -1.49
N PRO A 536 -13.53 15.60 -0.20
CA PRO A 536 -12.53 15.75 0.87
C PRO A 536 -11.47 14.63 0.91
N ARG A 537 -11.68 13.52 0.22
CA ARG A 537 -10.81 12.30 0.27
C ARG A 537 -10.08 12.01 -1.05
N GLY A 538 -10.18 12.87 -2.04
CA GLY A 538 -9.59 12.69 -3.37
C GLY A 538 -10.61 12.95 -4.48
N LEU A 539 -10.44 12.33 -5.64
CA LEU A 539 -11.35 12.53 -6.77
C LEU A 539 -12.12 11.26 -7.10
N ARG A 540 -13.41 11.44 -7.41
CA ARG A 540 -14.27 10.40 -7.99
C ARG A 540 -13.74 9.98 -9.36
N THR A 541 -13.92 8.73 -9.68
CA THR A 541 -13.53 8.15 -10.98
C THR A 541 -14.57 8.41 -12.07
N LEU A 542 -15.77 8.85 -11.69
CA LEU A 542 -16.85 9.22 -12.60
C LEU A 542 -17.74 10.28 -11.93
N SER A 543 -18.23 11.24 -12.71
CA SER A 543 -19.19 12.25 -12.23
C SER A 543 -20.50 11.61 -11.77
N PRO A 544 -21.08 12.08 -10.63
CA PRO A 544 -22.39 11.63 -10.16
C PRO A 544 -23.53 11.84 -11.16
N GLY A 545 -23.38 12.76 -12.12
CA GLY A 545 -24.34 12.97 -13.19
C GLY A 545 -24.36 11.90 -14.28
N ASN A 546 -23.41 10.99 -14.28
CA ASN A 546 -23.35 9.91 -15.28
C ASN A 546 -24.23 8.73 -14.86
N PRO A 547 -25.03 8.13 -15.77
CA PRO A 547 -25.91 6.99 -15.45
C PRO A 547 -25.20 5.75 -14.91
N LEU A 548 -23.90 5.57 -15.18
CA LEU A 548 -23.09 4.45 -14.70
C LEU A 548 -22.48 4.70 -13.32
N TYR A 549 -22.73 5.86 -12.72
CA TYR A 549 -22.16 6.22 -11.43
C TYR A 549 -22.60 5.28 -10.30
N LYS A 550 -21.63 4.85 -9.50
CA LYS A 550 -21.82 4.02 -8.30
C LYS A 550 -21.06 4.66 -7.14
N GLY A 551 -21.79 5.31 -6.25
CA GLY A 551 -21.23 6.10 -5.14
C GLY A 551 -20.74 5.27 -3.95
N THR A 552 -21.06 3.98 -3.88
CA THR A 552 -20.67 3.09 -2.77
C THR A 552 -19.88 1.89 -3.28
N TYR A 553 -18.73 1.61 -2.64
CA TYR A 553 -17.89 0.44 -2.90
C TYR A 553 -18.21 -0.64 -1.86
N GLY A 554 -19.03 -1.62 -2.22
CA GLY A 554 -19.46 -2.65 -1.26
C GLY A 554 -20.21 -3.79 -1.95
N GLY A 555 -20.70 -4.74 -1.14
CA GLY A 555 -21.45 -5.90 -1.63
C GLY A 555 -20.55 -7.04 -2.15
N SER A 556 -21.03 -7.79 -3.13
CA SER A 556 -20.32 -8.87 -3.81
C SER A 556 -19.04 -8.37 -4.52
N GLN A 557 -18.19 -9.28 -4.98
CA GLN A 557 -17.02 -8.92 -5.78
C GLN A 557 -17.43 -8.16 -7.04
N GLU A 558 -18.43 -8.66 -7.75
CA GLU A 558 -18.95 -8.02 -8.97
C GLU A 558 -19.42 -6.59 -8.72
N GLU A 559 -20.21 -6.36 -7.66
CA GLU A 559 -20.69 -5.01 -7.30
C GLU A 559 -19.54 -4.06 -6.98
N ARG A 560 -18.52 -4.54 -6.27
CA ARG A 560 -17.31 -3.75 -5.98
C ARG A 560 -16.53 -3.42 -7.24
N ASP A 561 -16.27 -4.41 -8.10
CA ASP A 561 -15.51 -4.23 -9.33
C ASP A 561 -16.25 -3.28 -10.30
N MET A 562 -17.58 -3.35 -10.36
CA MET A 562 -18.40 -2.40 -11.10
C MET A 562 -18.34 -0.96 -10.56
N ALA A 563 -18.10 -0.76 -9.28
CA ALA A 563 -17.97 0.55 -8.64
C ALA A 563 -16.55 1.12 -8.72
N TYR A 564 -15.54 0.26 -8.80
CA TYR A 564 -14.12 0.58 -8.57
C TYR A 564 -13.59 1.76 -9.40
N HIS A 565 -14.05 1.88 -10.67
CA HIS A 565 -13.71 2.98 -11.56
C HIS A 565 -14.96 3.74 -12.08
N ASN A 566 -16.11 3.58 -11.42
CA ASN A 566 -17.36 4.23 -11.79
C ASN A 566 -18.00 5.04 -10.65
N GLY A 567 -17.19 5.74 -9.87
CA GLY A 567 -17.67 6.60 -8.80
C GLY A 567 -16.79 6.61 -7.56
N THR A 568 -16.11 5.51 -7.27
CA THR A 568 -15.14 5.39 -6.16
C THR A 568 -14.11 6.51 -6.19
N VAL A 569 -13.80 7.06 -5.02
CA VAL A 569 -12.81 8.14 -4.84
C VAL A 569 -11.41 7.54 -4.67
N TRP A 570 -10.45 8.10 -5.40
CA TRP A 570 -9.05 7.72 -5.33
C TRP A 570 -8.19 8.89 -4.81
N PRO A 571 -7.53 8.75 -3.66
CA PRO A 571 -6.70 9.80 -3.07
C PRO A 571 -5.51 10.23 -3.94
N TRP A 572 -4.88 9.30 -4.68
CA TRP A 572 -3.71 9.60 -5.52
C TRP A 572 -4.00 10.67 -6.59
N LEU A 573 -5.23 10.71 -7.10
CA LEU A 573 -5.67 11.69 -8.12
C LEU A 573 -5.62 13.14 -7.62
N LEU A 574 -5.55 13.33 -6.29
CA LEU A 574 -5.37 14.66 -5.73
C LEU A 574 -4.00 15.26 -6.11
N GLY A 575 -2.97 14.41 -6.34
CA GLY A 575 -1.67 14.84 -6.82
C GLY A 575 -1.75 15.63 -8.13
N PRO A 576 -2.21 15.02 -9.24
CA PRO A 576 -2.42 15.72 -10.51
C PRO A 576 -3.37 16.91 -10.41
N PHE A 577 -4.44 16.83 -9.62
CA PHE A 577 -5.34 17.97 -9.42
C PHE A 577 -4.63 19.15 -8.76
N CYS A 578 -3.94 18.94 -7.65
CA CYS A 578 -3.24 20.00 -6.93
C CYS A 578 -2.09 20.60 -7.75
N GLU A 579 -1.32 19.76 -8.44
CA GLU A 579 -0.24 20.26 -9.32
C GLU A 579 -0.80 21.07 -10.47
N GLY A 580 -1.85 20.61 -11.14
CA GLY A 580 -2.55 21.39 -12.17
C GLY A 580 -3.10 22.69 -11.62
N TRP A 581 -3.66 22.67 -10.41
CA TRP A 581 -4.16 23.87 -9.73
C TRP A 581 -3.05 24.90 -9.48
N LEU A 582 -1.90 24.48 -8.96
CA LEU A 582 -0.74 25.35 -8.75
C LEU A 582 -0.18 25.86 -10.07
N LYS A 583 -0.14 25.04 -11.13
CA LYS A 583 0.31 25.42 -12.46
C LYS A 583 -0.55 26.55 -13.10
N VAL A 584 -1.86 26.55 -12.82
CA VAL A 584 -2.79 27.56 -13.36
C VAL A 584 -2.86 28.81 -12.49
N TYR A 585 -2.93 28.65 -11.16
CA TYR A 585 -3.19 29.74 -10.22
C TYR A 585 -1.98 30.22 -9.45
N ASP A 586 -0.82 29.52 -9.60
CA ASP A 586 0.44 29.86 -8.95
C ASP A 586 0.27 30.06 -7.43
N HIS A 587 0.91 31.04 -6.83
CA HIS A 587 0.81 31.35 -5.39
C HIS A 587 -0.62 31.55 -4.89
N GLN A 588 -1.54 32.02 -5.75
CA GLN A 588 -2.97 32.16 -5.40
C GLN A 588 -3.65 30.81 -5.13
N GLY A 589 -3.13 29.73 -5.71
CA GLY A 589 -3.64 28.38 -5.51
C GLY A 589 -3.21 27.70 -4.21
N VAL A 590 -2.14 28.20 -3.57
CA VAL A 590 -1.48 27.54 -2.43
C VAL A 590 -2.41 27.30 -1.23
N ALA A 591 -3.20 28.32 -0.85
CA ALA A 591 -4.10 28.20 0.30
C ALA A 591 -5.14 27.08 0.11
N ARG A 592 -5.67 26.93 -1.12
CA ARG A 592 -6.61 25.87 -1.46
C ARG A 592 -5.97 24.48 -1.37
N VAL A 593 -4.79 24.32 -1.97
CA VAL A 593 -4.06 23.05 -1.95
C VAL A 593 -3.72 22.64 -0.51
N LYS A 594 -3.22 23.57 0.32
CA LYS A 594 -2.96 23.32 1.75
C LYS A 594 -4.23 22.85 2.47
N LYS A 595 -5.39 23.46 2.21
CA LYS A 595 -6.68 23.06 2.82
C LYS A 595 -7.07 21.64 2.42
N LEU A 596 -6.87 21.25 1.15
CA LEU A 596 -7.16 19.89 0.68
C LEU A 596 -6.27 18.86 1.38
N LEU A 597 -4.97 19.14 1.51
CA LEU A 597 -4.04 18.24 2.20
C LEU A 597 -4.37 18.08 3.69
N LEU A 598 -4.72 19.15 4.38
CA LEU A 598 -5.13 19.11 5.78
C LEU A 598 -6.37 18.24 6.01
N GLY A 599 -7.25 18.10 5.02
CA GLY A 599 -8.40 17.18 5.05
C GLY A 599 -8.01 15.72 5.28
N PHE A 600 -6.75 15.34 5.03
CA PHE A 600 -6.24 13.99 5.28
C PHE A 600 -5.70 13.76 6.71
N GLU A 601 -5.64 14.78 7.57
CA GLU A 601 -5.20 14.57 8.96
C GLU A 601 -6.16 13.65 9.74
N GLU A 602 -7.45 13.75 9.50
CA GLU A 602 -8.46 12.91 10.13
C GLU A 602 -8.29 11.43 9.74
N VAL A 603 -7.90 11.17 8.48
CA VAL A 603 -7.68 9.82 7.94
C VAL A 603 -6.61 9.05 8.71
N MET A 604 -5.65 9.74 9.35
CA MET A 604 -4.57 9.11 10.13
C MET A 604 -5.07 8.26 11.30
N SER A 605 -6.27 8.45 11.77
CA SER A 605 -6.88 7.70 12.88
C SER A 605 -8.04 6.80 12.44
N GLU A 606 -8.31 6.69 11.14
CA GLU A 606 -9.39 5.88 10.57
C GLU A 606 -8.91 4.47 10.19
N HIS A 607 -9.35 3.92 9.11
CA HIS A 607 -9.15 2.57 8.57
C HIS A 607 -7.71 2.03 8.74
N GLY A 608 -6.75 2.55 8.00
CA GLY A 608 -5.33 2.29 8.20
C GLY A 608 -4.70 3.34 9.11
N VAL A 609 -4.38 2.99 10.36
CA VAL A 609 -3.83 3.97 11.31
C VAL A 609 -2.45 4.47 10.89
N SER A 610 -2.31 5.79 10.73
CA SER A 610 -1.06 6.47 10.34
C SER A 610 -0.67 6.24 8.87
N THR A 611 -1.65 6.02 8.00
CA THR A 611 -1.45 5.84 6.55
C THR A 611 -2.70 6.28 5.79
N ILE A 612 -2.70 6.17 4.46
CA ILE A 612 -3.85 6.50 3.61
C ILE A 612 -4.29 5.25 2.86
N SER A 613 -5.60 4.99 2.88
CA SER A 613 -6.23 3.88 2.18
C SER A 613 -6.14 4.03 0.66
N GLU A 614 -6.43 2.96 -0.04
CA GLU A 614 -6.49 2.90 -1.49
C GLU A 614 -7.59 3.78 -2.07
N ILE A 615 -8.80 3.59 -1.59
CA ILE A 615 -10.04 4.20 -2.10
C ILE A 615 -10.96 4.62 -0.97
N HIS A 616 -11.93 5.46 -1.34
CA HIS A 616 -13.08 5.81 -0.49
C HIS A 616 -14.36 5.74 -1.31
N ASP A 617 -15.51 5.67 -0.63
CA ASP A 617 -16.80 5.78 -1.29
C ASP A 617 -16.94 7.13 -2.01
N GLY A 618 -17.61 7.12 -3.16
CA GLY A 618 -17.93 8.33 -3.92
C GLY A 618 -18.93 9.24 -3.22
N ASP A 619 -19.83 8.65 -2.45
CA ASP A 619 -20.85 9.37 -1.69
C ASP A 619 -20.44 9.57 -0.23
N PRO A 620 -20.92 10.67 0.41
CA PRO A 620 -20.72 10.87 1.85
C PRO A 620 -21.25 9.69 2.69
N PRO A 621 -20.54 9.31 3.76
CA PRO A 621 -19.43 10.01 4.43
C PRO A 621 -18.05 9.74 3.82
N HIS A 622 -17.95 9.19 2.61
CA HIS A 622 -16.70 8.81 1.95
C HIS A 622 -15.91 7.77 2.75
N ALA A 623 -16.59 6.67 3.11
CA ALA A 623 -15.99 5.59 3.91
C ALA A 623 -14.74 5.02 3.22
N PRO A 624 -13.63 4.79 3.96
CA PRO A 624 -12.42 4.22 3.39
C PRO A 624 -12.60 2.74 3.05
N ASN A 625 -12.02 2.33 1.94
CA ASN A 625 -12.13 0.98 1.39
C ASN A 625 -10.80 0.54 0.72
N GLY A 626 -10.79 -0.68 0.15
CA GLY A 626 -9.63 -1.26 -0.52
C GLY A 626 -8.54 -1.65 0.47
N THR A 627 -7.28 -1.52 0.05
CA THR A 627 -6.13 -1.71 0.94
C THR A 627 -6.08 -0.61 2.00
N ILE A 628 -5.67 -0.99 3.21
CA ILE A 628 -5.59 -0.05 4.34
C ILE A 628 -4.43 0.96 4.19
N SER A 629 -3.49 0.70 3.29
CA SER A 629 -2.28 1.48 3.09
C SER A 629 -1.85 1.36 1.64
N GLN A 630 -1.93 2.45 0.87
CA GLN A 630 -1.64 2.45 -0.57
C GLN A 630 -0.48 3.38 -0.92
N ALA A 631 0.49 2.87 -1.69
CA ALA A 631 1.74 3.57 -1.99
C ALA A 631 1.53 4.88 -2.74
N TRP A 632 0.74 4.88 -3.81
CA TRP A 632 0.50 6.11 -4.58
C TRP A 632 -0.38 7.12 -3.84
N SER A 633 -1.30 6.67 -2.96
CA SER A 633 -2.08 7.59 -2.12
C SER A 633 -1.17 8.36 -1.15
N VAL A 634 -0.28 7.65 -0.44
CA VAL A 634 0.72 8.26 0.46
C VAL A 634 1.74 9.06 -0.35
N GLY A 635 2.21 8.51 -1.47
CA GLY A 635 3.22 9.12 -2.34
C GLY A 635 2.77 10.47 -2.89
N GLU A 636 1.59 10.55 -3.49
CA GLU A 636 1.11 11.79 -4.10
C GLU A 636 0.84 12.90 -3.08
N ILE A 637 0.33 12.57 -1.90
CA ILE A 637 0.19 13.57 -0.83
C ILE A 637 1.56 14.09 -0.37
N LEU A 638 2.54 13.20 -0.16
CA LEU A 638 3.92 13.61 0.18
C LEU A 638 4.56 14.45 -0.93
N ARG A 639 4.35 14.10 -2.20
CA ARG A 639 4.90 14.83 -3.34
C ARG A 639 4.35 16.27 -3.40
N ILE A 640 3.06 16.45 -3.19
CA ILE A 640 2.46 17.79 -3.18
C ILE A 640 2.90 18.60 -1.96
N MET A 641 3.10 17.96 -0.80
CA MET A 641 3.68 18.65 0.36
C MET A 641 5.11 19.13 0.05
N ASP A 642 5.95 18.27 -0.54
CA ASP A 642 7.33 18.63 -0.95
C ASP A 642 7.32 19.75 -2.01
N LEU A 643 6.39 19.73 -2.96
CA LEU A 643 6.21 20.77 -3.96
C LEU A 643 5.88 22.13 -3.33
N LEU A 644 4.96 22.14 -2.34
CA LEU A 644 4.60 23.38 -1.60
C LEU A 644 5.75 23.92 -0.75
N GLU A 645 6.57 23.05 -0.17
CA GLU A 645 7.70 23.46 0.68
C GLU A 645 8.86 24.03 -0.14
N ASN A 646 9.11 23.48 -1.34
CA ASN A 646 10.31 23.81 -2.12
C ASN A 646 10.07 24.79 -3.27
N LYS A 647 8.84 24.99 -3.72
CA LYS A 647 8.56 25.80 -4.91
C LYS A 647 7.59 26.95 -4.67
N TYR A 648 6.75 26.87 -3.63
CA TYR A 648 5.73 27.85 -3.27
C TYR A 648 5.85 28.30 -1.81
#